data_4bd67ac0c50631e5fd919cdf40e86e19
#
_entry.id   4bd67ac0c50631e5fd919cdf40e86e19
#
_cell.length_a   1.000
_cell.length_b   1.000
_cell.length_c   1.000
_cell.angle_alpha   90.00
_cell.angle_beta   90.00
_cell.angle_gamma   90.00
#
_symmetry.space_group_name_H-M   'P 1'
#
loop_
_entity.id
_entity.type
_entity.pdbx_description
1 polymer ?
#
loop_
_entity_poly.entity_id
_entity_poly.type
_entity_poly.pdbx_seq_one_letter_code
_entity_poly.pdbx_strand_id
1 'polypeptide(L)'
;MGSRSVLNIFVLLVFVGWLFIWVMLPTKTYKNSWTPQLLDKLNSTYFREQGTNLLLFTFPIMLIAAVSCVYLHLYSKSTSDHSTNGNNNKGRQYFGSWKRPLLVMDPLGIVNAVELTFAAMFTVLLIWSLANYIYISYGNLHMHNPNEKVWMAKFRSVSLRLGYIGNICYAFLFFPVTRLSSILPLVGLTSESSIKYHIWLGHVSMALAVLHSVGFVIYYAVSNQMIEMIEWSSTYVSNVAGEIATVVAIAMWVTSLYKIRRKMFDVFFYTHQLYTLYIFFYLLHVGVAYTCMILPGIFLFLIDRYLRFLQSKTRARLISSRLLPCSTIELTFSKNPGLRYNPTSILFVNVPSVSKLQWHPFTVVSSSNLESDKLSVVIKCVGSWTLKLQKQLSSSPDHLQISTEGPYGPSSSHFLSRECLVMVSGGSGITPMISIFREIIYRSTLQPNTKVPKVILITAFKNTSDLTMLDLLLPLSTTPSNISNLDFQIEAYVTRENGPQEHDNNLEAAKSKKQLIVFKQNPKDTPISAALGKSSWLWLGAIISSSFIMFLLLLGIVTRYSIYPIERDGKLYHYSAKIIWDMFLVCASVFIATSVIFMWQKRDNETEGKQIQNVEMPTNPTNSPAGNLCGTERELESLPHQSIMQATKVHYGARPDLKRILFDCKASDVGVVVCGPKSMRHEVAKICASGLAENLHFESISFNW
;
A
#
# COMPACT_ATOMS: atom_id res chain seq x y z
N MET A 1 -10.19 16.72 27.11
CA MET A 1 -10.06 16.08 25.80
C MET A 1 -8.57 16.03 25.45
N GLY A 2 -7.96 14.89 25.21
CA GLY A 2 -6.53 14.82 24.86
C GLY A 2 -6.26 15.43 23.48
N SER A 3 -5.06 15.97 23.25
CA SER A 3 -4.65 16.60 21.97
C SER A 3 -4.94 15.73 20.73
N ARG A 4 -4.85 14.41 20.86
CA ARG A 4 -5.18 13.44 19.79
C ARG A 4 -6.65 13.44 19.40
N SER A 5 -7.55 13.53 20.37
CA SER A 5 -9.01 13.59 20.10
C SER A 5 -9.38 14.88 19.37
N VAL A 6 -8.75 15.99 19.72
CA VAL A 6 -8.94 17.28 19.04
C VAL A 6 -8.49 17.21 17.58
N LEU A 7 -7.29 16.67 17.32
CA LEU A 7 -6.78 16.50 15.95
C LEU A 7 -7.67 15.59 15.10
N ASN A 8 -8.16 14.48 15.67
CA ASN A 8 -9.03 13.55 14.95
C ASN A 8 -10.37 14.20 14.59
N ILE A 9 -10.98 14.97 15.53
CA ILE A 9 -12.22 15.70 15.26
C ILE A 9 -11.98 16.76 14.19
N PHE A 10 -10.88 17.50 14.27
CA PHE A 10 -10.52 18.51 13.28
C PHE A 10 -10.40 17.90 11.87
N VAL A 11 -9.64 16.80 11.73
CA VAL A 11 -9.49 16.08 10.45
C VAL A 11 -10.85 15.61 9.93
N LEU A 12 -11.70 15.07 10.82
CA LEU A 12 -13.04 14.61 10.44
C LEU A 12 -13.91 15.78 9.94
N LEU A 13 -13.90 16.92 10.62
CA LEU A 13 -14.66 18.09 10.21
C LEU A 13 -14.22 18.63 8.84
N VAL A 14 -12.90 18.73 8.62
CA VAL A 14 -12.35 19.16 7.32
C VAL A 14 -12.73 18.16 6.22
N PHE A 15 -12.67 16.86 6.50
CA PHE A 15 -13.05 15.81 5.55
C PHE A 15 -14.54 15.84 5.20
N VAL A 16 -15.42 16.00 6.20
CA VAL A 16 -16.87 16.12 5.97
C VAL A 16 -17.18 17.40 5.17
N GLY A 17 -16.54 18.52 5.48
CA GLY A 17 -16.66 19.75 4.69
C GLY A 17 -16.24 19.57 3.24
N TRP A 18 -15.13 18.88 3.00
CA TRP A 18 -14.65 18.55 1.66
C TRP A 18 -15.61 17.62 0.91
N LEU A 19 -16.16 16.59 1.54
CA LEU A 19 -17.19 15.73 0.94
C LEU A 19 -18.45 16.53 0.60
N PHE A 20 -18.85 17.47 1.46
CA PHE A 20 -20.00 18.33 1.20
C PHE A 20 -19.81 19.16 -0.08
N ILE A 21 -18.58 19.64 -0.35
CA ILE A 21 -18.28 20.33 -1.62
C ILE A 21 -18.50 19.41 -2.81
N TRP A 22 -18.09 18.13 -2.74
CA TRP A 22 -18.33 17.15 -3.81
C TRP A 22 -19.83 16.89 -4.06
N VAL A 23 -20.65 16.85 -3.00
CA VAL A 23 -22.09 16.69 -3.10
C VAL A 23 -22.75 17.94 -3.72
N MET A 24 -22.25 19.13 -3.40
CA MET A 24 -22.79 20.39 -3.91
C MET A 24 -22.33 20.70 -5.35
N LEU A 25 -21.16 20.23 -5.75
CA LEU A 25 -20.52 20.53 -7.06
C LEU A 25 -21.47 20.37 -8.26
N PRO A 26 -22.29 19.30 -8.39
CA PRO A 26 -23.18 19.11 -9.55
C PRO A 26 -24.51 19.89 -9.45
N THR A 27 -24.73 20.68 -8.37
CA THR A 27 -26.01 21.34 -8.13
C THR A 27 -26.13 22.71 -8.81
N LYS A 28 -27.37 23.18 -9.07
CA LYS A 28 -27.64 24.54 -9.56
C LYS A 28 -27.15 25.61 -8.58
N THR A 29 -27.28 25.38 -7.27
CA THR A 29 -26.85 26.30 -6.22
C THR A 29 -25.33 26.52 -6.29
N TYR A 30 -24.55 25.46 -6.43
CA TYR A 30 -23.10 25.60 -6.59
C TYR A 30 -22.75 26.41 -7.86
N LYS A 31 -23.33 26.02 -8.99
CA LYS A 31 -23.03 26.65 -10.29
C LYS A 31 -23.45 28.11 -10.38
N ASN A 32 -24.68 28.44 -9.93
CA ASN A 32 -25.28 29.74 -10.18
C ASN A 32 -25.10 30.74 -9.02
N SER A 33 -24.84 30.25 -7.79
CA SER A 33 -24.70 31.12 -6.62
C SER A 33 -23.28 31.04 -6.03
N TRP A 34 -22.79 29.86 -5.69
CA TRP A 34 -21.51 29.74 -4.99
C TRP A 34 -20.32 30.07 -5.89
N THR A 35 -20.26 29.49 -7.08
CA THR A 35 -19.13 29.70 -8.00
C THR A 35 -18.92 31.15 -8.35
N PRO A 36 -19.95 31.94 -8.80
CA PRO A 36 -19.77 33.35 -9.07
C PRO A 36 -19.31 34.17 -7.86
N GLN A 37 -19.92 33.95 -6.70
CA GLN A 37 -19.55 34.66 -5.46
C GLN A 37 -18.13 34.33 -4.99
N LEU A 38 -17.72 33.06 -5.09
CA LEU A 38 -16.38 32.66 -4.71
C LEU A 38 -15.33 33.17 -5.69
N LEU A 39 -15.62 33.12 -6.98
CA LEU A 39 -14.73 33.68 -8.00
C LEU A 39 -14.54 35.18 -7.80
N ASP A 40 -15.60 35.94 -7.53
CA ASP A 40 -15.51 37.38 -7.26
C ASP A 40 -14.64 37.67 -6.02
N LYS A 41 -14.90 36.98 -4.91
CA LYS A 41 -14.18 37.19 -3.65
C LYS A 41 -12.74 36.69 -3.65
N LEU A 42 -12.43 35.61 -4.37
CA LEU A 42 -11.13 34.94 -4.35
C LEU A 42 -10.29 35.24 -5.61
N ASN A 43 -10.81 36.04 -6.55
CA ASN A 43 -10.09 36.41 -7.77
C ASN A 43 -8.90 37.31 -7.43
N SER A 44 -7.73 36.68 -7.31
CA SER A 44 -6.48 37.40 -7.07
C SER A 44 -5.62 37.41 -8.34
N THR A 45 -4.77 38.42 -8.46
CA THR A 45 -3.79 38.50 -9.57
C THR A 45 -2.74 37.39 -9.53
N TYR A 46 -2.63 36.65 -8.40
CA TYR A 46 -1.68 35.57 -8.19
C TYR A 46 -2.23 34.19 -8.54
N PHE A 47 -3.55 33.97 -8.41
CA PHE A 47 -4.13 32.64 -8.63
C PHE A 47 -5.27 32.62 -9.62
N ARG A 48 -5.88 33.78 -9.94
CA ARG A 48 -7.01 33.91 -10.84
C ARG A 48 -8.14 32.92 -10.44
N GLU A 49 -8.83 32.36 -11.42
CA GLU A 49 -9.89 31.36 -11.23
C GLU A 49 -9.39 30.04 -10.60
N GLN A 50 -8.10 29.75 -10.76
CA GLN A 50 -7.49 28.55 -10.21
C GLN A 50 -7.46 28.54 -8.68
N GLY A 51 -7.34 29.73 -8.06
CA GLY A 51 -7.30 29.87 -6.59
C GLY A 51 -8.51 29.28 -5.89
N THR A 52 -9.71 29.48 -6.44
CA THR A 52 -10.95 28.93 -5.90
C THR A 52 -10.94 27.39 -5.92
N ASN A 53 -10.53 26.79 -7.03
CA ASN A 53 -10.48 25.34 -7.17
C ASN A 53 -9.40 24.71 -6.25
N LEU A 54 -8.23 25.35 -6.12
CA LEU A 54 -7.18 24.93 -5.19
C LEU A 54 -7.68 24.97 -3.73
N LEU A 55 -8.36 26.05 -3.34
CA LEU A 55 -8.89 26.21 -1.98
C LEU A 55 -9.97 25.17 -1.65
N LEU A 56 -10.87 24.87 -2.58
CA LEU A 56 -11.98 23.96 -2.34
C LEU A 56 -11.60 22.48 -2.42
N PHE A 57 -10.74 22.10 -3.37
CA PHE A 57 -10.48 20.68 -3.66
C PHE A 57 -9.09 20.21 -3.22
N THR A 58 -8.06 21.04 -3.37
CA THR A 58 -6.68 20.62 -3.08
C THR A 58 -6.28 20.89 -1.64
N PHE A 59 -6.47 22.11 -1.16
CA PHE A 59 -6.02 22.54 0.17
C PHE A 59 -6.56 21.67 1.32
N PRO A 60 -7.86 21.30 1.38
CA PRO A 60 -8.38 20.51 2.49
C PRO A 60 -7.69 19.15 2.63
N ILE A 61 -7.41 18.48 1.52
CA ILE A 61 -6.75 17.17 1.55
C ILE A 61 -5.27 17.30 1.91
N MET A 62 -4.58 18.31 1.41
CA MET A 62 -3.19 18.57 1.79
C MET A 62 -3.07 18.90 3.29
N LEU A 63 -4.04 19.67 3.83
CA LEU A 63 -4.14 19.96 5.26
C LEU A 63 -4.40 18.67 6.08
N ILE A 64 -5.37 17.84 5.65
CA ILE A 64 -5.62 16.53 6.27
C ILE A 64 -4.34 15.70 6.28
N ALA A 65 -3.64 15.60 5.15
CA ALA A 65 -2.42 14.79 5.04
C ALA A 65 -1.32 15.26 5.99
N ALA A 66 -1.12 16.58 6.10
CA ALA A 66 -0.11 17.16 7.00
C ALA A 66 -0.48 16.98 8.48
N VAL A 67 -1.73 17.28 8.87
CA VAL A 67 -2.22 17.13 10.26
C VAL A 67 -2.23 15.65 10.68
N SER A 68 -2.55 14.75 9.75
CA SER A 68 -2.50 13.30 9.99
C SER A 68 -1.11 12.79 10.32
N CYS A 69 -0.07 13.39 9.75
CA CYS A 69 1.32 13.06 10.12
C CYS A 69 1.60 13.39 11.60
N VAL A 70 1.13 14.54 12.09
CA VAL A 70 1.24 14.92 13.50
C VAL A 70 0.45 13.95 14.40
N TYR A 71 -0.79 13.63 14.02
CA TYR A 71 -1.60 12.66 14.74
C TYR A 71 -0.94 11.29 14.85
N LEU A 72 -0.42 10.76 13.74
CA LEU A 72 0.26 9.45 13.69
C LEU A 72 1.56 9.44 14.51
N HIS A 73 2.31 10.55 14.51
CA HIS A 73 3.48 10.69 15.37
C HIS A 73 3.11 10.60 16.87
N LEU A 74 2.10 11.36 17.30
CA LEU A 74 1.61 11.33 18.68
C LEU A 74 1.01 9.97 19.08
N TYR A 75 0.37 9.29 18.11
CA TYR A 75 -0.15 7.94 18.32
C TYR A 75 0.97 6.93 18.52
N SER A 76 2.00 6.95 17.69
CA SER A 76 3.17 6.07 17.78
C SER A 76 3.93 6.25 19.10
N LYS A 77 4.15 7.49 19.54
CA LYS A 77 4.82 7.80 20.80
C LYS A 77 4.06 7.24 22.02
N SER A 78 2.74 7.45 22.05
CA SER A 78 1.91 6.95 23.16
C SER A 78 1.81 5.42 23.22
N THR A 79 1.94 4.73 22.08
CA THR A 79 1.91 3.25 22.07
C THR A 79 3.22 2.69 22.61
N SER A 80 4.34 3.38 22.45
CA SER A 80 5.62 3.03 23.07
C SER A 80 5.57 3.17 24.59
N ASP A 81 4.95 4.24 25.11
CA ASP A 81 4.91 4.55 26.55
C ASP A 81 3.90 3.68 27.32
N HIS A 82 2.83 3.19 26.66
CA HIS A 82 1.80 2.34 27.26
C HIS A 82 2.07 0.83 27.17
N SER A 83 3.17 0.40 26.59
CA SER A 83 3.61 -1.01 26.65
C SER A 83 3.91 -1.47 28.08
N THR A 84 4.00 -0.55 29.04
CA THR A 84 4.31 -0.80 30.46
C THR A 84 3.09 -0.78 31.39
N ASN A 85 1.89 -0.35 30.95
CA ASN A 85 0.71 -0.30 31.84
C ASN A 85 -0.53 -0.89 31.15
N GLY A 86 -0.83 -2.14 31.51
CA GLY A 86 -2.01 -2.87 31.01
C GLY A 86 -3.29 -2.48 31.74
N ASN A 87 -3.92 -1.39 31.38
CA ASN A 87 -5.34 -1.18 31.71
C ASN A 87 -5.97 -0.06 30.86
N ASN A 88 -6.72 -0.45 29.82
CA ASN A 88 -7.89 0.29 29.31
C ASN A 88 -8.46 -0.35 28.04
N ASN A 89 -9.24 -1.44 28.19
CA ASN A 89 -9.84 -2.17 27.05
C ASN A 89 -11.33 -1.85 26.78
N LYS A 90 -11.98 -0.93 27.50
CA LYS A 90 -13.44 -0.75 27.38
C LYS A 90 -13.91 0.08 26.16
N GLY A 91 -13.05 0.89 25.51
CA GLY A 91 -13.44 1.69 24.33
C GLY A 91 -13.26 1.02 22.98
N ARG A 92 -12.58 -0.13 22.92
CA ARG A 92 -12.19 -0.82 21.65
C ARG A 92 -13.20 -1.82 21.12
N GLN A 93 -14.18 -2.24 21.92
CA GLN A 93 -15.13 -3.31 21.58
C GLN A 93 -16.16 -2.90 20.51
N TYR A 94 -16.57 -1.63 20.45
CA TYR A 94 -17.58 -1.14 19.51
C TYR A 94 -17.13 -1.17 18.02
N PHE A 95 -15.86 -0.95 17.72
CA PHE A 95 -15.34 -0.99 16.34
C PHE A 95 -15.02 -2.41 15.83
N GLY A 96 -14.97 -3.41 16.68
CA GLY A 96 -14.71 -4.81 16.30
C GLY A 96 -15.79 -5.39 15.39
N SER A 97 -17.05 -5.08 15.64
CA SER A 97 -18.20 -5.56 14.88
C SER A 97 -18.21 -5.05 13.42
N TRP A 98 -17.77 -3.83 13.17
CA TRP A 98 -17.74 -3.21 11.84
C TRP A 98 -16.62 -3.75 10.92
N LYS A 99 -15.61 -4.41 11.49
CA LYS A 99 -14.53 -5.06 10.74
C LYS A 99 -14.85 -6.50 10.32
N ARG A 100 -15.99 -7.06 10.75
CA ARG A 100 -16.40 -8.40 10.32
C ARG A 100 -16.65 -8.43 8.80
N PRO A 101 -16.25 -9.52 8.12
CA PRO A 101 -16.59 -9.69 6.72
C PRO A 101 -18.12 -9.77 6.58
N LEU A 102 -18.69 -8.89 5.76
CA LEU A 102 -20.12 -8.85 5.50
C LEU A 102 -20.48 -9.51 4.17
N LEU A 103 -19.63 -9.27 3.17
CA LEU A 103 -19.83 -9.78 1.82
C LEU A 103 -18.57 -10.53 1.36
N VAL A 104 -18.75 -11.78 0.93
CA VAL A 104 -17.66 -12.62 0.41
C VAL A 104 -18.08 -13.19 -0.93
N MET A 105 -17.81 -12.45 -2.00
CA MET A 105 -18.21 -12.83 -3.36
C MET A 105 -17.21 -12.31 -4.41
N ASP A 106 -17.14 -13.00 -5.54
CA ASP A 106 -16.41 -12.55 -6.71
C ASP A 106 -17.27 -11.56 -7.55
N PRO A 107 -16.70 -10.49 -8.11
CA PRO A 107 -15.28 -10.10 -8.13
C PRO A 107 -14.83 -9.21 -6.95
N LEU A 108 -15.71 -8.84 -6.02
CA LEU A 108 -15.46 -7.88 -4.94
C LEU A 108 -14.46 -8.40 -3.90
N GLY A 109 -14.37 -9.73 -3.73
CA GLY A 109 -13.53 -10.36 -2.72
C GLY A 109 -14.19 -10.36 -1.33
N ILE A 110 -13.38 -10.16 -0.28
CA ILE A 110 -13.86 -10.04 1.11
C ILE A 110 -14.05 -8.57 1.42
N VAL A 111 -15.26 -8.17 1.76
CA VAL A 111 -15.65 -6.78 2.04
C VAL A 111 -16.29 -6.73 3.43
N ASN A 112 -15.77 -5.86 4.28
CA ASN A 112 -16.35 -5.60 5.60
C ASN A 112 -17.44 -4.50 5.56
N ALA A 113 -18.15 -4.31 6.68
CA ALA A 113 -19.24 -3.33 6.75
C ALA A 113 -18.77 -1.89 6.46
N VAL A 114 -17.59 -1.49 6.97
CA VAL A 114 -17.01 -0.17 6.73
C VAL A 114 -16.73 0.03 5.24
N GLU A 115 -16.08 -0.93 4.61
CA GLU A 115 -15.74 -0.88 3.19
C GLU A 115 -16.99 -0.82 2.32
N LEU A 116 -18.02 -1.61 2.65
CA LEU A 116 -19.30 -1.60 1.93
C LEU A 116 -19.99 -0.24 2.07
N THR A 117 -19.97 0.36 3.25
CA THR A 117 -20.55 1.69 3.48
C THR A 117 -19.85 2.74 2.64
N PHE A 118 -18.50 2.76 2.60
CA PHE A 118 -17.76 3.68 1.75
C PHE A 118 -18.02 3.45 0.26
N ALA A 119 -18.07 2.21 -0.20
CA ALA A 119 -18.39 1.88 -1.59
C ALA A 119 -19.82 2.32 -1.96
N ALA A 120 -20.79 2.11 -1.08
CA ALA A 120 -22.17 2.55 -1.27
C ALA A 120 -22.27 4.08 -1.31
N MET A 121 -21.66 4.77 -0.37
CA MET A 121 -21.61 6.26 -0.34
C MET A 121 -20.99 6.82 -1.62
N PHE A 122 -19.88 6.23 -2.08
CA PHE A 122 -19.22 6.65 -3.31
C PHE A 122 -20.11 6.41 -4.53
N THR A 123 -20.76 5.25 -4.62
CA THR A 123 -21.70 4.94 -5.71
C THR A 123 -22.88 5.91 -5.71
N VAL A 124 -23.45 6.21 -4.53
CA VAL A 124 -24.51 7.22 -4.39
C VAL A 124 -24.04 8.61 -4.84
N LEU A 125 -22.81 9.01 -4.50
CA LEU A 125 -22.22 10.28 -4.97
C LEU A 125 -22.12 10.32 -6.50
N LEU A 126 -21.70 9.23 -7.15
CA LEU A 126 -21.63 9.18 -8.63
C LEU A 126 -23.01 9.28 -9.27
N ILE A 127 -24.00 8.54 -8.76
CA ILE A 127 -25.39 8.57 -9.24
C ILE A 127 -26.00 9.97 -9.04
N TRP A 128 -25.85 10.54 -7.84
CA TRP A 128 -26.29 11.88 -7.50
C TRP A 128 -25.70 12.92 -8.44
N SER A 129 -24.39 12.82 -8.68
CA SER A 129 -23.68 13.77 -9.57
C SER A 129 -24.18 13.65 -11.00
N LEU A 130 -24.32 12.42 -11.52
CA LEU A 130 -24.83 12.20 -12.88
C LEU A 130 -26.26 12.72 -13.04
N ALA A 131 -27.13 12.42 -12.11
CA ALA A 131 -28.53 12.86 -12.13
C ALA A 131 -28.65 14.41 -12.15
N ASN A 132 -27.91 15.09 -11.28
CA ASN A 132 -27.92 16.56 -11.23
C ASN A 132 -27.32 17.18 -12.49
N TYR A 133 -26.19 16.66 -12.99
CA TYR A 133 -25.60 17.15 -14.22
C TYR A 133 -26.55 17.00 -15.42
N ILE A 134 -27.23 15.86 -15.55
CA ILE A 134 -28.21 15.63 -16.62
C ILE A 134 -29.43 16.54 -16.44
N TYR A 135 -29.96 16.68 -15.21
CA TYR A 135 -31.07 17.56 -14.89
C TYR A 135 -30.79 19.02 -15.29
N ILE A 136 -29.63 19.56 -14.93
CA ILE A 136 -29.24 20.93 -15.28
C ILE A 136 -29.06 21.07 -16.79
N SER A 137 -28.41 20.08 -17.41
CA SER A 137 -28.15 20.14 -18.86
C SER A 137 -29.45 20.10 -19.69
N TYR A 138 -30.38 19.23 -19.33
CA TYR A 138 -31.64 19.10 -20.05
C TYR A 138 -32.58 20.30 -19.79
N GLY A 139 -32.50 20.94 -18.63
CA GLY A 139 -33.21 22.16 -18.32
C GLY A 139 -32.76 23.37 -19.18
N ASN A 140 -31.55 23.32 -19.72
CA ASN A 140 -30.97 24.40 -20.56
C ASN A 140 -30.93 24.05 -22.06
N LEU A 141 -31.63 23.01 -22.51
CA LEU A 141 -31.62 22.59 -23.92
C LEU A 141 -32.17 23.63 -24.90
N HIS A 142 -32.99 24.56 -24.41
CA HIS A 142 -33.49 25.70 -25.22
C HIS A 142 -32.38 26.70 -25.60
N MET A 143 -31.22 26.64 -24.98
CA MET A 143 -30.04 27.47 -25.27
C MET A 143 -29.03 26.79 -26.21
N HIS A 144 -29.32 25.61 -26.72
CA HIS A 144 -28.43 24.95 -27.69
C HIS A 144 -28.57 25.48 -29.12
N ASN A 145 -27.64 25.09 -29.98
CA ASN A 145 -27.60 25.54 -31.36
C ASN A 145 -28.94 25.20 -32.08
N PRO A 146 -29.62 26.17 -32.69
CA PRO A 146 -30.91 25.95 -33.38
C PRO A 146 -30.86 24.87 -34.46
N ASN A 147 -29.71 24.67 -35.08
CA ASN A 147 -29.52 23.69 -36.16
C ASN A 147 -29.23 22.26 -35.66
N GLU A 148 -29.02 22.08 -34.34
CA GLU A 148 -28.75 20.77 -33.71
C GLU A 148 -30.06 20.08 -33.34
N LYS A 149 -30.25 18.80 -33.74
CA LYS A 149 -31.45 18.05 -33.35
C LYS A 149 -31.41 17.79 -31.81
N VAL A 150 -32.55 17.92 -31.15
CA VAL A 150 -32.69 17.81 -29.70
C VAL A 150 -32.09 16.51 -29.15
N TRP A 151 -32.27 15.38 -29.84
CA TRP A 151 -31.70 14.09 -29.40
C TRP A 151 -30.17 14.11 -29.49
N MET A 152 -29.57 14.78 -30.48
CA MET A 152 -28.11 14.92 -30.61
C MET A 152 -27.56 15.77 -29.46
N ALA A 153 -28.20 16.87 -29.11
CA ALA A 153 -27.83 17.71 -27.98
C ALA A 153 -27.91 16.94 -26.66
N LYS A 154 -28.97 16.12 -26.48
CA LYS A 154 -29.10 15.24 -25.31
C LYS A 154 -27.99 14.18 -25.27
N PHE A 155 -27.69 13.56 -26.39
CA PHE A 155 -26.65 12.52 -26.49
C PHE A 155 -25.26 13.10 -26.21
N ARG A 156 -24.91 14.24 -26.82
CA ARG A 156 -23.67 14.97 -26.52
C ARG A 156 -23.55 15.31 -25.02
N SER A 157 -24.66 15.79 -24.45
CA SER A 157 -24.71 16.13 -23.03
C SER A 157 -24.44 14.92 -22.13
N VAL A 158 -25.05 13.76 -22.38
CA VAL A 158 -24.80 12.55 -21.64
C VAL A 158 -23.34 12.13 -21.77
N SER A 159 -22.81 12.08 -23.00
CA SER A 159 -21.42 11.73 -23.28
C SER A 159 -20.44 12.62 -22.49
N LEU A 160 -20.67 13.93 -22.45
CA LEU A 160 -19.86 14.87 -21.68
C LEU A 160 -19.95 14.59 -20.16
N ARG A 161 -21.15 14.31 -19.63
CA ARG A 161 -21.34 14.06 -18.19
C ARG A 161 -20.70 12.77 -17.73
N LEU A 162 -20.59 11.76 -18.56
CA LEU A 162 -19.80 10.55 -18.26
C LEU A 162 -18.33 10.88 -18.01
N GLY A 163 -17.74 11.80 -18.78
CA GLY A 163 -16.39 12.31 -18.50
C GLY A 163 -16.29 13.02 -17.14
N TYR A 164 -17.29 13.84 -16.78
CA TYR A 164 -17.30 14.51 -15.46
C TYR A 164 -17.38 13.53 -14.30
N ILE A 165 -18.17 12.45 -14.43
CA ILE A 165 -18.21 11.38 -13.43
C ILE A 165 -16.89 10.63 -13.37
N GLY A 166 -16.24 10.40 -14.52
CA GLY A 166 -14.88 9.85 -14.59
C GLY A 166 -13.88 10.68 -13.79
N ASN A 167 -13.94 12.02 -13.88
CA ASN A 167 -13.05 12.90 -13.12
C ASN A 167 -13.21 12.76 -11.61
N ILE A 168 -14.43 12.50 -11.10
CA ILE A 168 -14.65 12.18 -9.68
C ILE A 168 -13.89 10.90 -9.31
N CYS A 169 -13.96 9.85 -10.15
CA CYS A 169 -13.21 8.61 -9.90
C CYS A 169 -11.69 8.85 -9.88
N TYR A 170 -11.17 9.68 -10.79
CA TYR A 170 -9.73 10.02 -10.84
C TYR A 170 -9.27 10.81 -9.63
N ALA A 171 -10.11 11.66 -9.04
CA ALA A 171 -9.76 12.39 -7.82
C ALA A 171 -9.44 11.45 -6.63
N PHE A 172 -10.02 10.25 -6.61
CA PHE A 172 -9.78 9.25 -5.56
C PHE A 172 -8.79 8.15 -5.96
N LEU A 173 -8.43 8.03 -7.25
CA LEU A 173 -7.70 6.89 -7.80
C LEU A 173 -6.28 6.71 -7.23
N PHE A 174 -5.61 7.80 -6.84
CA PHE A 174 -4.20 7.78 -6.44
C PHE A 174 -3.97 7.51 -4.95
N PHE A 175 -4.93 7.80 -4.09
CA PHE A 175 -4.78 7.58 -2.64
C PHE A 175 -4.51 6.13 -2.27
N PRO A 176 -5.18 5.12 -2.87
CA PRO A 176 -4.99 3.72 -2.48
C PRO A 176 -3.61 3.14 -2.82
N VAL A 177 -2.85 3.76 -3.72
CA VAL A 177 -1.53 3.24 -4.18
C VAL A 177 -0.34 3.94 -3.56
N THR A 178 -0.59 4.92 -2.69
CA THR A 178 0.44 5.67 -1.98
C THR A 178 0.94 4.83 -0.79
N ARG A 179 2.19 4.34 -0.83
CA ARG A 179 2.76 3.47 0.22
C ARG A 179 3.07 4.21 1.51
N LEU A 180 3.65 5.42 1.40
CA LEU A 180 3.92 6.33 2.52
C LEU A 180 2.74 7.28 2.74
N SER A 181 1.53 6.73 2.85
CA SER A 181 0.32 7.53 3.05
C SER A 181 0.11 7.87 4.53
N SER A 182 -0.13 9.14 4.83
CA SER A 182 -0.61 9.58 6.14
C SER A 182 -2.13 9.46 6.30
N ILE A 183 -2.86 9.30 5.18
CA ILE A 183 -4.33 9.24 5.16
C ILE A 183 -4.84 7.80 5.39
N LEU A 184 -4.25 6.80 4.73
CA LEU A 184 -4.70 5.41 4.83
C LEU A 184 -4.74 4.86 6.27
N PRO A 185 -3.73 5.12 7.13
CA PRO A 185 -3.76 4.64 8.52
C PRO A 185 -4.89 5.22 9.36
N LEU A 186 -5.43 6.40 9.02
CA LEU A 186 -6.57 7.01 9.73
C LEU A 186 -7.83 6.16 9.63
N VAL A 187 -8.02 5.49 8.49
CA VAL A 187 -9.14 4.58 8.23
C VAL A 187 -8.77 3.11 8.47
N GLY A 188 -7.59 2.87 9.06
CA GLY A 188 -7.11 1.52 9.40
C GLY A 188 -6.71 0.68 8.20
N LEU A 189 -6.36 1.32 7.07
CA LEU A 189 -5.90 0.66 5.85
C LEU A 189 -4.37 0.72 5.73
N THR A 190 -3.83 -0.30 5.08
CA THR A 190 -2.46 -0.33 4.56
C THR A 190 -2.46 -0.16 3.05
N SER A 191 -1.33 0.19 2.45
CA SER A 191 -1.22 0.28 1.00
C SER A 191 -1.59 -1.03 0.30
N GLU A 192 -1.25 -2.17 0.90
CA GLU A 192 -1.54 -3.50 0.36
C GLU A 192 -3.04 -3.82 0.38
N SER A 193 -3.72 -3.48 1.49
CA SER A 193 -5.17 -3.71 1.62
C SER A 193 -6.00 -2.77 0.75
N SER A 194 -5.46 -1.59 0.43
CA SER A 194 -6.16 -0.55 -0.34
C SER A 194 -6.06 -0.71 -1.86
N ILE A 195 -5.12 -1.50 -2.40
CA ILE A 195 -4.97 -1.72 -3.85
C ILE A 195 -6.27 -2.20 -4.52
N LYS A 196 -7.11 -2.97 -3.84
CA LYS A 196 -8.41 -3.39 -4.39
C LYS A 196 -9.29 -2.19 -4.78
N TYR A 197 -9.24 -1.08 -4.04
CA TYR A 197 -9.99 0.15 -4.36
C TYR A 197 -9.45 0.84 -5.60
N HIS A 198 -8.12 0.88 -5.77
CA HIS A 198 -7.51 1.35 -7.00
C HIS A 198 -7.97 0.53 -8.21
N ILE A 199 -8.03 -0.80 -8.08
CA ILE A 199 -8.50 -1.69 -9.14
C ILE A 199 -9.97 -1.41 -9.48
N TRP A 200 -10.85 -1.28 -8.48
CA TRP A 200 -12.28 -0.98 -8.71
C TRP A 200 -12.47 0.38 -9.35
N LEU A 201 -11.86 1.43 -8.78
CA LEU A 201 -11.91 2.78 -9.33
C LEU A 201 -11.33 2.83 -10.75
N GLY A 202 -10.22 2.12 -11.00
CA GLY A 202 -9.60 2.01 -12.30
C GLY A 202 -10.55 1.41 -13.35
N HIS A 203 -11.23 0.30 -13.03
CA HIS A 203 -12.20 -0.28 -13.95
C HIS A 203 -13.39 0.65 -14.21
N VAL A 204 -13.94 1.30 -13.17
CA VAL A 204 -15.08 2.23 -13.33
C VAL A 204 -14.66 3.45 -14.14
N SER A 205 -13.51 4.08 -13.84
CA SER A 205 -13.03 5.26 -14.54
C SER A 205 -12.71 4.97 -16.02
N MET A 206 -12.09 3.80 -16.31
CA MET A 206 -11.82 3.39 -17.70
C MET A 206 -13.09 3.12 -18.49
N ALA A 207 -14.09 2.45 -17.89
CA ALA A 207 -15.38 2.23 -18.53
C ALA A 207 -16.08 3.56 -18.86
N LEU A 208 -16.08 4.51 -17.91
CA LEU A 208 -16.65 5.84 -18.12
C LEU A 208 -15.89 6.64 -19.21
N ALA A 209 -14.55 6.57 -19.22
CA ALA A 209 -13.73 7.21 -20.23
C ALA A 209 -14.01 6.66 -21.64
N VAL A 210 -14.10 5.34 -21.79
CA VAL A 210 -14.44 4.71 -23.08
C VAL A 210 -15.83 5.08 -23.53
N LEU A 211 -16.83 5.05 -22.64
CA LEU A 211 -18.19 5.47 -22.96
C LEU A 211 -18.26 6.96 -23.38
N HIS A 212 -17.51 7.82 -22.68
CA HIS A 212 -17.36 9.23 -23.02
C HIS A 212 -16.77 9.40 -24.43
N SER A 213 -15.64 8.76 -24.72
CA SER A 213 -14.94 8.86 -26.02
C SER A 213 -15.78 8.29 -27.15
N VAL A 214 -16.36 7.10 -27.00
CA VAL A 214 -17.24 6.49 -28.01
C VAL A 214 -18.46 7.38 -28.25
N GLY A 215 -19.04 7.96 -27.20
CA GLY A 215 -20.15 8.88 -27.29
C GLY A 215 -19.81 10.12 -28.15
N PHE A 216 -18.61 10.69 -27.96
CA PHE A 216 -18.18 11.85 -28.79
C PHE A 216 -17.84 11.45 -30.22
N VAL A 217 -17.19 10.29 -30.44
CA VAL A 217 -16.96 9.77 -31.82
C VAL A 217 -18.27 9.63 -32.57
N ILE A 218 -19.30 9.03 -31.97
CA ILE A 218 -20.62 8.88 -32.56
C ILE A 218 -21.26 10.26 -32.83
N TYR A 219 -21.18 11.16 -31.84
CA TYR A 219 -21.73 12.52 -32.00
C TYR A 219 -21.09 13.27 -33.16
N TYR A 220 -19.77 13.31 -33.26
CA TYR A 220 -19.05 13.99 -34.34
C TYR A 220 -19.29 13.33 -35.70
N ALA A 221 -19.41 12.00 -35.75
CA ALA A 221 -19.74 11.29 -36.98
C ALA A 221 -21.16 11.65 -37.49
N VAL A 222 -22.16 11.68 -36.61
CA VAL A 222 -23.55 11.99 -36.97
C VAL A 222 -23.75 13.48 -37.27
N SER A 223 -22.99 14.37 -36.62
CA SER A 223 -23.03 15.81 -36.87
C SER A 223 -22.17 16.28 -38.06
N ASN A 224 -21.45 15.35 -38.74
CA ASN A 224 -20.46 15.67 -39.78
C ASN A 224 -19.35 16.62 -39.31
N GLN A 225 -18.93 16.51 -38.04
CA GLN A 225 -17.92 17.36 -37.41
C GLN A 225 -16.68 16.56 -37.00
N MET A 226 -16.32 15.51 -37.76
CA MET A 226 -15.19 14.62 -37.41
C MET A 226 -13.85 15.37 -37.30
N ILE A 227 -13.69 16.52 -37.94
CA ILE A 227 -12.48 17.33 -37.85
C ILE A 227 -12.24 17.90 -36.45
N GLU A 228 -13.30 18.10 -35.65
CA GLU A 228 -13.21 18.59 -34.28
C GLU A 228 -12.45 17.62 -33.38
N MET A 229 -12.41 16.33 -33.71
CA MET A 229 -11.67 15.30 -32.92
C MET A 229 -10.16 15.56 -32.91
N ILE A 230 -9.62 16.13 -34.00
CA ILE A 230 -8.18 16.42 -34.13
C ILE A 230 -7.85 17.87 -33.75
N GLU A 231 -8.80 18.63 -33.19
CA GLU A 231 -8.56 19.99 -32.76
C GLU A 231 -7.65 20.05 -31.50
N TRP A 232 -6.63 20.89 -31.60
CA TRP A 232 -5.81 21.30 -30.46
C TRP A 232 -6.13 22.74 -30.10
N SER A 233 -7.09 22.93 -29.20
CA SER A 233 -7.56 24.26 -28.84
C SER A 233 -6.51 25.07 -28.06
N SER A 234 -6.44 26.38 -28.35
CA SER A 234 -5.64 27.35 -27.60
C SER A 234 -6.38 27.91 -26.37
N THR A 235 -7.71 27.81 -26.35
CA THR A 235 -8.59 28.48 -25.39
C THR A 235 -9.23 27.56 -24.35
N TYR A 236 -9.46 26.29 -24.72
CA TYR A 236 -10.15 25.31 -23.90
C TYR A 236 -9.59 23.89 -24.10
N VAL A 237 -10.30 22.88 -23.65
CA VAL A 237 -9.83 21.46 -23.69
C VAL A 237 -9.47 21.02 -25.12
N SER A 238 -8.41 20.25 -25.26
CA SER A 238 -7.92 19.71 -26.52
C SER A 238 -8.48 18.31 -26.75
N ASN A 239 -9.26 18.13 -27.83
CA ASN A 239 -9.86 16.84 -28.17
C ASN A 239 -8.78 15.83 -28.53
N VAL A 240 -7.78 16.19 -29.32
CA VAL A 240 -6.68 15.30 -29.71
C VAL A 240 -5.89 14.78 -28.48
N ALA A 241 -5.76 15.60 -27.44
CA ALA A 241 -5.14 15.13 -26.18
C ALA A 241 -6.01 14.04 -25.52
N GLY A 242 -7.33 14.17 -25.57
CA GLY A 242 -8.27 13.17 -25.09
C GLY A 242 -8.20 11.87 -25.90
N GLU A 243 -8.07 11.95 -27.22
CA GLU A 243 -7.93 10.77 -28.09
C GLU A 243 -6.63 10.00 -27.78
N ILE A 244 -5.51 10.70 -27.66
CA ILE A 244 -4.22 10.08 -27.27
C ILE A 244 -4.34 9.44 -25.88
N ALA A 245 -4.93 10.16 -24.91
CA ALA A 245 -5.16 9.61 -23.56
C ALA A 245 -6.03 8.35 -23.62
N THR A 246 -7.08 8.32 -24.43
CA THR A 246 -7.98 7.17 -24.57
C THR A 246 -7.27 5.95 -25.15
N VAL A 247 -6.43 6.10 -26.19
CA VAL A 247 -5.64 5.00 -26.76
C VAL A 247 -4.70 4.41 -25.72
N VAL A 248 -3.97 5.26 -24.98
CA VAL A 248 -3.08 4.84 -23.90
C VAL A 248 -3.87 4.15 -22.78
N ALA A 249 -5.03 4.71 -22.40
CA ALA A 249 -5.90 4.13 -21.37
C ALA A 249 -6.40 2.73 -21.75
N ILE A 250 -6.84 2.51 -23.00
CA ILE A 250 -7.30 1.21 -23.48
C ILE A 250 -6.16 0.18 -23.40
N ALA A 251 -4.94 0.53 -23.84
CA ALA A 251 -3.78 -0.35 -23.77
C ALA A 251 -3.48 -0.76 -22.31
N MET A 252 -3.51 0.19 -21.37
CA MET A 252 -3.34 -0.07 -19.94
C MET A 252 -4.48 -0.91 -19.36
N TRP A 253 -5.73 -0.61 -19.73
CA TRP A 253 -6.89 -1.28 -19.17
C TRP A 253 -6.98 -2.75 -19.60
N VAL A 254 -6.78 -3.04 -20.88
CA VAL A 254 -6.79 -4.39 -21.43
C VAL A 254 -5.75 -5.27 -20.73
N THR A 255 -4.52 -4.77 -20.58
CA THR A 255 -3.45 -5.52 -19.90
C THR A 255 -3.67 -5.64 -18.39
N SER A 256 -4.46 -4.76 -17.77
CA SER A 256 -4.84 -4.80 -16.35
C SER A 256 -5.95 -5.81 -16.04
N LEU A 257 -6.63 -6.37 -17.04
CA LEU A 257 -7.67 -7.39 -16.84
C LEU A 257 -7.08 -8.61 -16.12
N TYR A 258 -7.82 -9.13 -15.14
CA TYR A 258 -7.34 -10.17 -14.22
C TYR A 258 -6.68 -11.38 -14.91
N LYS A 259 -7.26 -11.89 -16.02
CA LYS A 259 -6.74 -13.05 -16.75
C LYS A 259 -5.39 -12.72 -17.41
N ILE A 260 -5.28 -11.55 -18.04
CA ILE A 260 -4.07 -11.09 -18.75
C ILE A 260 -2.97 -10.78 -17.73
N ARG A 261 -3.28 -9.97 -16.72
CA ARG A 261 -2.33 -9.60 -15.67
C ARG A 261 -1.70 -10.80 -14.98
N ARG A 262 -2.47 -11.87 -14.70
CA ARG A 262 -1.93 -13.07 -14.06
C ARG A 262 -1.12 -13.97 -14.99
N LYS A 263 -1.50 -14.05 -16.25
CA LYS A 263 -0.82 -14.91 -17.23
C LYS A 263 0.44 -14.24 -17.80
N MET A 264 0.39 -12.92 -18.00
CA MET A 264 1.40 -12.11 -18.67
C MET A 264 1.78 -10.91 -17.81
N PHE A 265 2.27 -11.19 -16.59
CA PHE A 265 2.57 -10.14 -15.60
C PHE A 265 3.55 -9.09 -16.11
N ASP A 266 4.58 -9.48 -16.85
CA ASP A 266 5.58 -8.55 -17.40
C ASP A 266 4.93 -7.56 -18.38
N VAL A 267 4.02 -8.03 -19.25
CA VAL A 267 3.29 -7.15 -20.17
C VAL A 267 2.44 -6.13 -19.40
N PHE A 268 1.67 -6.59 -18.42
CA PHE A 268 0.91 -5.70 -17.54
C PHE A 268 1.83 -4.68 -16.86
N PHE A 269 2.94 -5.14 -16.27
CA PHE A 269 3.83 -4.28 -15.51
C PHE A 269 4.41 -3.16 -16.38
N TYR A 270 4.89 -3.45 -17.58
CA TYR A 270 5.48 -2.44 -18.47
C TYR A 270 4.43 -1.52 -19.10
N THR A 271 3.30 -2.06 -19.54
CA THR A 271 2.22 -1.22 -20.11
C THR A 271 1.58 -0.32 -19.08
N HIS A 272 1.50 -0.75 -17.83
CA HIS A 272 0.95 0.08 -16.75
C HIS A 272 1.85 1.29 -16.43
N GLN A 273 3.15 1.28 -16.77
CA GLN A 273 4.01 2.48 -16.65
C GLN A 273 3.58 3.61 -17.60
N LEU A 274 2.79 3.32 -18.63
CA LEU A 274 2.20 4.33 -19.51
C LEU A 274 1.24 5.28 -18.77
N TYR A 275 0.91 5.01 -17.49
CA TYR A 275 0.09 5.93 -16.69
C TYR A 275 0.68 7.35 -16.65
N THR A 276 2.00 7.51 -16.76
CA THR A 276 2.66 8.83 -16.80
C THR A 276 2.26 9.59 -18.05
N LEU A 277 2.31 8.90 -19.21
CA LEU A 277 1.89 9.46 -20.49
C LEU A 277 0.37 9.75 -20.50
N TYR A 278 -0.40 8.82 -19.92
CA TYR A 278 -1.85 8.98 -19.76
C TYR A 278 -2.19 10.22 -18.94
N ILE A 279 -1.58 10.41 -17.76
CA ILE A 279 -1.82 11.58 -16.91
C ILE A 279 -1.48 12.86 -17.66
N PHE A 280 -0.36 12.91 -18.38
CA PHE A 280 0.05 14.08 -19.14
C PHE A 280 -1.02 14.52 -20.14
N PHE A 281 -1.47 13.63 -21.02
CA PHE A 281 -2.49 13.95 -22.01
C PHE A 281 -3.89 14.14 -21.42
N TYR A 282 -4.21 13.40 -20.36
CA TYR A 282 -5.45 13.55 -19.62
C TYR A 282 -5.57 14.96 -19.01
N LEU A 283 -4.52 15.49 -18.37
CA LEU A 283 -4.55 16.85 -17.81
C LEU A 283 -4.69 17.92 -18.90
N LEU A 284 -4.03 17.74 -20.04
CA LEU A 284 -4.23 18.62 -21.21
C LEU A 284 -5.66 18.57 -21.76
N HIS A 285 -6.35 17.45 -21.63
CA HIS A 285 -7.74 17.29 -22.04
C HIS A 285 -8.74 17.89 -21.06
N VAL A 286 -8.56 17.64 -19.73
CA VAL A 286 -9.58 18.06 -18.73
C VAL A 286 -9.43 19.50 -18.24
N GLY A 287 -8.23 20.06 -18.30
CA GLY A 287 -7.96 21.45 -17.99
C GLY A 287 -7.73 21.77 -16.52
N VAL A 288 -7.44 23.06 -16.27
CA VAL A 288 -6.96 23.57 -14.97
C VAL A 288 -7.93 23.29 -13.82
N ALA A 289 -9.23 23.47 -14.02
CA ALA A 289 -10.22 23.29 -12.95
C ALA A 289 -10.26 21.84 -12.45
N TYR A 290 -10.32 20.86 -13.35
CA TYR A 290 -10.31 19.44 -12.99
C TYR A 290 -8.92 18.99 -12.53
N THR A 291 -7.85 19.60 -13.05
CA THR A 291 -6.49 19.38 -12.53
C THR A 291 -6.42 19.68 -11.03
N CYS A 292 -6.97 20.79 -10.55
CA CYS A 292 -7.01 21.14 -9.14
C CYS A 292 -7.81 20.11 -8.29
N MET A 293 -8.85 19.50 -8.84
CA MET A 293 -9.65 18.47 -8.15
C MET A 293 -8.87 17.15 -7.94
N ILE A 294 -8.04 16.78 -8.91
CA ILE A 294 -7.26 15.53 -8.93
C ILE A 294 -5.89 15.72 -8.27
N LEU A 295 -5.41 16.95 -8.23
CA LEU A 295 -4.07 17.32 -7.78
C LEU A 295 -3.67 16.75 -6.43
N PRO A 296 -4.51 16.73 -5.36
CA PRO A 296 -4.04 16.24 -4.07
C PRO A 296 -3.61 14.78 -4.11
N GLY A 297 -4.34 13.93 -4.82
CA GLY A 297 -3.97 12.52 -5.01
C GLY A 297 -2.66 12.36 -5.78
N ILE A 298 -2.50 13.09 -6.89
CA ILE A 298 -1.27 13.08 -7.71
C ILE A 298 -0.10 13.64 -6.90
N PHE A 299 -0.30 14.72 -6.17
CA PHE A 299 0.73 15.39 -5.38
C PHE A 299 1.32 14.46 -4.31
N LEU A 300 0.46 13.82 -3.51
CA LEU A 300 0.89 12.85 -2.50
C LEU A 300 1.53 11.61 -3.12
N PHE A 301 1.02 11.15 -4.26
CA PHE A 301 1.61 10.04 -5.01
C PHE A 301 3.02 10.39 -5.55
N LEU A 302 3.24 11.61 -6.05
CA LEU A 302 4.57 12.05 -6.50
C LEU A 302 5.57 12.13 -5.35
N ILE A 303 5.17 12.65 -4.17
CA ILE A 303 6.01 12.64 -2.97
C ILE A 303 6.41 11.20 -2.62
N ASP A 304 5.46 10.28 -2.57
CA ASP A 304 5.71 8.86 -2.28
C ASP A 304 6.66 8.24 -3.31
N ARG A 305 6.41 8.45 -4.60
CA ARG A 305 7.26 7.92 -5.69
C ARG A 305 8.68 8.45 -5.60
N TYR A 306 8.85 9.73 -5.30
CA TYR A 306 10.17 10.34 -5.22
C TYR A 306 10.93 9.92 -3.96
N LEU A 307 10.28 9.82 -2.81
CA LEU A 307 10.89 9.26 -1.59
C LEU A 307 11.36 7.81 -1.79
N ARG A 308 10.56 6.97 -2.43
CA ARG A 308 10.96 5.60 -2.78
C ARG A 308 12.14 5.58 -3.74
N PHE A 309 12.17 6.48 -4.73
CA PHE A 309 13.32 6.62 -5.62
C PHE A 309 14.59 7.01 -4.86
N LEU A 310 14.51 7.94 -3.91
CA LEU A 310 15.66 8.31 -3.08
C LEU A 310 16.12 7.13 -2.20
N GLN A 311 15.20 6.39 -1.59
CA GLN A 311 15.50 5.21 -0.80
C GLN A 311 16.14 4.09 -1.66
N SER A 312 15.66 3.88 -2.87
CA SER A 312 16.15 2.83 -3.78
C SER A 312 17.60 3.03 -4.28
N LYS A 313 18.13 4.25 -4.13
CA LYS A 313 19.54 4.54 -4.45
C LYS A 313 20.52 3.89 -3.49
N THR A 314 20.09 3.54 -2.29
CA THR A 314 20.92 2.85 -1.31
C THR A 314 20.93 1.35 -1.57
N ARG A 315 22.11 0.73 -1.42
CA ARG A 315 22.28 -0.72 -1.54
C ARG A 315 22.13 -1.34 -0.16
N ALA A 316 21.26 -2.34 -0.04
CA ALA A 316 21.05 -3.04 1.22
C ALA A 316 22.18 -4.05 1.46
N ARG A 317 22.74 -4.06 2.66
CA ARG A 317 23.77 -5.01 3.06
C ARG A 317 23.15 -6.38 3.30
N LEU A 318 23.38 -7.32 2.36
CA LEU A 318 23.00 -8.71 2.50
C LEU A 318 24.04 -9.44 3.34
N ILE A 319 23.60 -10.11 4.41
CA ILE A 319 24.47 -10.89 5.31
C ILE A 319 24.57 -12.32 4.81
N SER A 320 23.40 -12.97 4.63
CA SER A 320 23.33 -14.37 4.26
C SER A 320 22.08 -14.71 3.46
N SER A 321 22.14 -15.82 2.74
CA SER A 321 21.00 -16.43 2.08
C SER A 321 20.96 -17.92 2.45
N ARG A 322 19.77 -18.42 2.83
CA ARG A 322 19.52 -19.83 3.10
C ARG A 322 18.58 -20.38 2.01
N LEU A 323 19.04 -21.39 1.28
CA LEU A 323 18.25 -22.10 0.30
C LEU A 323 17.63 -23.35 0.96
N LEU A 324 16.30 -23.46 0.87
CA LEU A 324 15.53 -24.58 1.40
C LEU A 324 15.16 -25.57 0.28
N PRO A 325 15.02 -26.88 0.61
CA PRO A 325 14.69 -27.91 -0.40
C PRO A 325 13.38 -27.65 -1.15
N CYS A 326 12.43 -26.97 -0.52
CA CYS A 326 11.12 -26.61 -1.10
C CYS A 326 11.17 -25.45 -2.10
N SER A 327 12.31 -25.16 -2.75
CA SER A 327 12.48 -23.99 -3.63
C SER A 327 12.11 -22.68 -2.96
N THR A 328 12.55 -22.50 -1.73
CA THR A 328 12.35 -21.29 -0.93
C THR A 328 13.69 -20.71 -0.54
N ILE A 329 13.79 -19.40 -0.56
CA ILE A 329 14.99 -18.63 -0.22
C ILE A 329 14.67 -17.76 0.97
N GLU A 330 15.50 -17.79 2.02
CA GLU A 330 15.52 -16.76 3.06
C GLU A 330 16.70 -15.84 2.78
N LEU A 331 16.44 -14.52 2.71
CA LEU A 331 17.46 -13.48 2.60
C LEU A 331 17.52 -12.72 3.92
N THR A 332 18.72 -12.62 4.51
CA THR A 332 18.96 -11.90 5.76
C THR A 332 19.82 -10.69 5.50
N PHE A 333 19.29 -9.51 5.81
CA PHE A 333 19.93 -8.22 5.66
C PHE A 333 20.38 -7.65 7.00
N SER A 334 21.42 -6.82 6.99
CA SER A 334 21.75 -5.95 8.12
C SER A 334 20.69 -4.86 8.26
N LYS A 335 20.26 -4.59 9.47
CA LYS A 335 19.25 -3.60 9.84
C LYS A 335 19.83 -2.59 10.82
N ASN A 336 19.46 -1.32 10.68
CA ASN A 336 19.72 -0.33 11.72
C ASN A 336 18.94 -0.68 12.99
N PRO A 337 19.55 -0.73 14.17
CA PRO A 337 18.85 -1.07 15.43
C PRO A 337 17.65 -0.15 15.74
N GLY A 338 17.67 1.09 15.28
CA GLY A 338 16.57 2.04 15.42
C GLY A 338 15.37 1.78 14.50
N LEU A 339 15.48 0.89 13.51
CA LEU A 339 14.38 0.55 12.61
C LEU A 339 13.37 -0.36 13.31
N ARG A 340 12.17 0.17 13.57
CA ARG A 340 11.04 -0.57 14.14
C ARG A 340 9.98 -0.83 13.08
N TYR A 341 9.41 -2.02 13.09
CA TYR A 341 8.29 -2.43 12.24
C TYR A 341 7.42 -3.47 12.96
N ASN A 342 6.15 -3.52 12.60
CA ASN A 342 5.21 -4.49 13.16
C ASN A 342 5.24 -5.82 12.38
N PRO A 343 4.78 -6.93 12.98
CA PRO A 343 4.55 -8.18 12.26
C PRO A 343 3.71 -7.94 11.01
N THR A 344 3.91 -8.79 10.00
CA THR A 344 3.28 -8.71 8.67
C THR A 344 3.72 -7.52 7.81
N SER A 345 4.73 -6.77 8.20
CA SER A 345 5.33 -5.74 7.36
C SER A 345 5.96 -6.33 6.10
N ILE A 346 6.00 -5.52 5.03
CA ILE A 346 6.45 -5.92 3.70
C ILE A 346 7.67 -5.10 3.30
N LEU A 347 8.68 -5.79 2.80
CA LEU A 347 9.86 -5.20 2.17
C LEU A 347 9.78 -5.41 0.66
N PHE A 348 9.94 -4.36 -0.11
CA PHE A 348 10.11 -4.46 -1.56
C PHE A 348 11.57 -4.65 -1.89
N VAL A 349 11.85 -5.66 -2.69
CA VAL A 349 13.22 -6.06 -3.08
C VAL A 349 13.39 -5.93 -4.58
N ASN A 350 14.48 -5.30 -4.98
CA ASN A 350 14.96 -5.24 -6.35
C ASN A 350 16.36 -5.84 -6.42
N VAL A 351 16.57 -6.70 -7.41
CA VAL A 351 17.88 -7.29 -7.72
C VAL A 351 18.23 -6.88 -9.15
N PRO A 352 19.10 -5.88 -9.35
CA PRO A 352 19.39 -5.31 -10.66
C PRO A 352 19.97 -6.30 -11.67
N SER A 353 20.69 -7.35 -11.20
CA SER A 353 21.21 -8.43 -12.03
C SER A 353 20.10 -9.33 -12.61
N VAL A 354 18.92 -9.39 -11.96
CA VAL A 354 17.75 -10.12 -12.44
C VAL A 354 16.84 -9.21 -13.28
N SER A 355 16.52 -8.02 -12.74
CA SER A 355 15.75 -6.98 -13.44
C SER A 355 15.97 -5.61 -12.80
N LYS A 356 16.31 -4.60 -13.62
CA LYS A 356 16.55 -3.25 -13.14
C LYS A 356 15.29 -2.52 -12.67
N LEU A 357 14.12 -2.88 -13.20
CA LEU A 357 12.86 -2.14 -12.98
C LEU A 357 11.87 -2.84 -12.06
N GLN A 358 11.97 -4.17 -11.90
CA GLN A 358 10.99 -4.93 -11.12
C GLN A 358 11.31 -4.87 -9.62
N TRP A 359 10.29 -4.51 -8.84
CA TRP A 359 10.29 -4.52 -7.39
C TRP A 359 9.25 -5.50 -6.90
N HIS A 360 9.67 -6.48 -6.12
CA HIS A 360 8.78 -7.52 -5.61
C HIS A 360 8.60 -7.40 -4.10
N PRO A 361 7.33 -7.44 -3.60
CA PRO A 361 7.03 -7.39 -2.18
C PRO A 361 7.21 -8.76 -1.53
N PHE A 362 7.87 -8.78 -0.38
CA PHE A 362 8.01 -9.96 0.46
C PHE A 362 7.74 -9.62 1.92
N THR A 363 7.06 -10.52 2.63
CA THR A 363 6.83 -10.36 4.06
C THR A 363 8.14 -10.42 4.82
N VAL A 364 8.35 -9.46 5.71
CA VAL A 364 9.43 -9.49 6.68
C VAL A 364 9.08 -10.54 7.74
N VAL A 365 9.91 -11.58 7.89
CA VAL A 365 9.68 -12.68 8.81
C VAL A 365 10.39 -12.52 10.15
N SER A 366 11.44 -11.71 10.23
CA SER A 366 12.12 -11.37 11.49
C SER A 366 11.24 -10.49 12.39
N SER A 367 11.34 -10.62 13.70
CA SER A 367 10.78 -9.65 14.63
C SER A 367 11.74 -8.47 14.82
N SER A 368 11.24 -7.23 14.71
CA SER A 368 12.08 -6.04 14.88
C SER A 368 12.68 -5.92 16.28
N ASN A 369 12.08 -6.58 17.23
CA ASN A 369 12.43 -6.54 18.65
C ASN A 369 13.37 -7.70 19.06
N LEU A 370 13.09 -8.91 18.54
CA LEU A 370 13.90 -10.09 18.83
C LEU A 370 15.24 -10.06 18.09
N GLU A 371 15.23 -9.57 16.83
CA GLU A 371 16.40 -9.48 15.96
C GLU A 371 16.72 -8.01 15.70
N SER A 372 17.48 -7.39 16.63
CA SER A 372 17.71 -5.94 16.65
C SER A 372 18.54 -5.43 15.45
N ASP A 373 19.48 -6.25 14.94
CA ASP A 373 20.48 -5.92 13.92
C ASP A 373 20.21 -6.58 12.55
N LYS A 374 19.18 -7.46 12.47
CA LYS A 374 18.87 -8.26 11.26
C LYS A 374 17.44 -8.06 10.83
N LEU A 375 17.22 -8.18 9.51
CA LEU A 375 15.91 -8.22 8.87
C LEU A 375 15.92 -9.33 7.84
N SER A 376 14.95 -10.27 7.94
CA SER A 376 14.88 -11.41 7.03
C SER A 376 13.56 -11.41 6.26
N VAL A 377 13.63 -11.82 4.98
CA VAL A 377 12.48 -12.07 4.12
C VAL A 377 12.54 -13.47 3.54
N VAL A 378 11.39 -14.08 3.30
CA VAL A 378 11.28 -15.43 2.73
C VAL A 378 10.58 -15.37 1.38
N ILE A 379 11.19 -15.98 0.37
CA ILE A 379 10.83 -15.95 -1.04
C ILE A 379 10.57 -17.37 -1.55
N LYS A 380 9.31 -17.70 -1.88
CA LYS A 380 8.98 -18.93 -2.59
C LYS A 380 9.24 -18.73 -4.07
N CYS A 381 10.08 -19.59 -4.66
CA CYS A 381 10.48 -19.49 -6.06
C CYS A 381 9.45 -20.17 -6.96
N VAL A 382 8.53 -19.37 -7.54
CA VAL A 382 7.45 -19.85 -8.43
C VAL A 382 7.45 -19.12 -9.76
N GLY A 383 7.74 -17.81 -9.76
CA GLY A 383 7.71 -16.96 -10.95
C GLY A 383 9.08 -16.84 -11.64
N SER A 384 9.10 -16.33 -12.87
CA SER A 384 10.31 -16.14 -13.68
C SER A 384 11.42 -15.38 -12.96
N TRP A 385 11.07 -14.28 -12.29
CA TRP A 385 12.02 -13.45 -11.53
C TRP A 385 12.62 -14.21 -10.35
N THR A 386 11.80 -14.88 -9.53
CA THR A 386 12.25 -15.61 -8.35
C THR A 386 13.08 -16.85 -8.70
N LEU A 387 12.77 -17.53 -9.81
CA LEU A 387 13.58 -18.65 -10.33
C LEU A 387 14.95 -18.19 -10.84
N LYS A 388 15.03 -17.03 -11.52
CA LYS A 388 16.32 -16.43 -11.92
C LYS A 388 17.16 -16.07 -10.70
N LEU A 389 16.54 -15.50 -9.65
CA LEU A 389 17.21 -15.21 -8.39
C LEU A 389 17.75 -16.48 -7.73
N GLN A 390 16.94 -17.55 -7.67
CA GLN A 390 17.37 -18.84 -7.12
C GLN A 390 18.58 -19.40 -7.88
N LYS A 391 18.53 -19.39 -9.22
CA LYS A 391 19.65 -19.85 -10.06
C LYS A 391 20.92 -19.06 -9.79
N GLN A 392 20.81 -17.74 -9.64
CA GLN A 392 21.95 -16.88 -9.35
C GLN A 392 22.55 -17.16 -7.96
N LEU A 393 21.71 -17.39 -6.95
CA LEU A 393 22.17 -17.75 -5.60
C LEU A 393 22.79 -19.16 -5.55
N SER A 394 22.27 -20.11 -6.33
CA SER A 394 22.81 -21.47 -6.39
C SER A 394 24.25 -21.53 -6.95
N SER A 395 24.68 -20.49 -7.68
CA SER A 395 26.09 -20.34 -8.11
C SER A 395 27.01 -19.79 -7.02
N SER A 396 26.49 -19.57 -5.80
CA SER A 396 27.22 -19.07 -4.63
C SER A 396 28.07 -17.82 -4.91
N PRO A 397 27.46 -16.72 -5.35
CA PRO A 397 28.20 -15.48 -5.65
C PRO A 397 28.80 -14.89 -4.38
N ASP A 398 30.01 -14.37 -4.45
CA ASP A 398 30.66 -13.66 -3.32
C ASP A 398 29.88 -12.41 -2.88
N HIS A 399 29.19 -11.77 -3.82
CA HIS A 399 28.42 -10.54 -3.59
C HIS A 399 27.20 -10.47 -4.50
N LEU A 400 26.06 -10.06 -3.94
CA LEU A 400 24.81 -9.82 -4.68
C LEU A 400 24.31 -8.41 -4.36
N GLN A 401 24.20 -7.57 -5.38
CA GLN A 401 23.65 -6.22 -5.21
C GLN A 401 22.14 -6.28 -5.08
N ILE A 402 21.61 -5.75 -3.97
CA ILE A 402 20.17 -5.66 -3.70
C ILE A 402 19.83 -4.23 -3.26
N SER A 403 18.72 -3.71 -3.77
CA SER A 403 18.10 -2.49 -3.26
C SER A 403 16.78 -2.82 -2.60
N THR A 404 16.42 -2.09 -1.54
CA THR A 404 15.20 -2.34 -0.78
C THR A 404 14.40 -1.06 -0.58
N GLU A 405 13.06 -1.20 -0.52
CA GLU A 405 12.12 -0.14 -0.14
C GLU A 405 11.25 -0.62 1.02
N GLY A 406 11.03 0.20 2.01
CA GLY A 406 10.25 -0.13 3.21
C GLY A 406 11.14 -0.30 4.45
N PRO A 407 10.72 -1.10 5.45
CA PRO A 407 9.50 -1.91 5.52
C PRO A 407 8.21 -1.08 5.64
N TYR A 408 7.16 -1.51 4.96
CA TYR A 408 5.81 -0.95 5.06
C TYR A 408 4.91 -1.95 5.79
N GLY A 409 3.98 -1.49 6.61
CA GLY A 409 3.14 -2.42 7.34
C GLY A 409 2.05 -1.77 8.16
N PRO A 410 1.26 -2.58 8.88
CA PRO A 410 0.19 -2.08 9.70
C PRO A 410 0.71 -1.23 10.85
N SER A 411 -0.05 -0.20 11.22
CA SER A 411 0.27 0.67 12.37
C SER A 411 0.11 -0.02 13.72
N SER A 412 -0.60 -1.14 13.79
CA SER A 412 -0.86 -1.89 15.01
C SER A 412 -1.11 -3.38 14.73
N SER A 413 -0.79 -4.22 15.71
CA SER A 413 -0.95 -5.69 15.68
C SER A 413 -2.03 -6.10 16.69
N HIS A 414 -3.30 -5.78 16.39
CA HIS A 414 -4.44 -6.02 17.30
C HIS A 414 -4.65 -7.50 17.62
N PHE A 415 -4.29 -8.40 16.73
CA PHE A 415 -4.42 -9.85 16.92
C PHE A 415 -3.56 -10.39 18.07
N LEU A 416 -2.46 -9.70 18.41
CA LEU A 416 -1.57 -10.12 19.50
C LEU A 416 -2.13 -9.87 20.91
N SER A 417 -3.23 -9.14 21.03
CA SER A 417 -3.88 -8.87 22.34
C SER A 417 -5.10 -9.77 22.60
N ARG A 418 -5.34 -10.78 21.77
CA ARG A 418 -6.44 -11.73 21.90
C ARG A 418 -6.12 -12.84 22.90
N GLU A 419 -7.16 -13.54 23.36
CA GLU A 419 -7.01 -14.70 24.25
C GLU A 419 -6.46 -15.92 23.49
N CYS A 420 -7.01 -16.16 22.29
CA CYS A 420 -6.57 -17.22 21.39
C CYS A 420 -6.32 -16.63 19.98
N LEU A 421 -5.30 -17.12 19.31
CA LEU A 421 -4.95 -16.73 17.95
C LEU A 421 -4.93 -17.96 17.04
N VAL A 422 -5.89 -18.05 16.14
CA VAL A 422 -5.94 -19.06 15.08
C VAL A 422 -5.33 -18.50 13.81
N MET A 423 -4.23 -19.06 13.36
CA MET A 423 -3.51 -18.68 12.16
C MET A 423 -3.72 -19.72 11.08
N VAL A 424 -4.35 -19.34 9.96
CA VAL A 424 -4.64 -20.24 8.83
C VAL A 424 -3.77 -19.85 7.64
N SER A 425 -2.96 -20.78 7.15
CA SER A 425 -2.07 -20.51 6.04
C SER A 425 -2.11 -21.57 4.93
N GLY A 426 -1.78 -21.14 3.71
CA GLY A 426 -1.68 -22.04 2.55
C GLY A 426 -0.43 -21.74 1.72
N GLY A 427 0.47 -22.71 1.62
CA GLY A 427 1.73 -22.59 0.88
C GLY A 427 2.60 -21.44 1.39
N SER A 428 3.03 -20.53 0.51
CA SER A 428 3.82 -19.34 0.89
C SER A 428 3.08 -18.37 1.82
N GLY A 429 1.78 -18.52 2.02
CA GLY A 429 1.00 -17.74 2.99
C GLY A 429 1.39 -17.97 4.46
N ILE A 430 2.31 -18.90 4.73
CA ILE A 430 2.89 -19.09 6.06
C ILE A 430 3.81 -17.92 6.47
N THR A 431 4.36 -17.15 5.52
CA THR A 431 5.36 -16.10 5.85
C THR A 431 4.86 -15.03 6.81
N PRO A 432 3.61 -14.49 6.73
CA PRO A 432 3.08 -13.62 7.75
C PRO A 432 2.89 -14.29 9.11
N MET A 433 2.57 -15.60 9.11
CA MET A 433 2.41 -16.36 10.35
C MET A 433 3.74 -16.55 11.08
N ILE A 434 4.84 -16.74 10.33
CA ILE A 434 6.21 -16.76 10.89
C ILE A 434 6.51 -15.42 11.57
N SER A 435 6.21 -14.30 10.93
CA SER A 435 6.42 -12.96 11.50
C SER A 435 5.66 -12.75 12.80
N ILE A 436 4.39 -13.18 12.83
CA ILE A 436 3.53 -13.09 14.02
C ILE A 436 4.08 -14.00 15.14
N PHE A 437 4.44 -15.24 14.81
CA PHE A 437 4.94 -16.22 15.77
C PHE A 437 6.25 -15.74 16.42
N ARG A 438 7.19 -15.21 15.64
CA ARG A 438 8.44 -14.64 16.17
C ARG A 438 8.21 -13.44 17.10
N GLU A 439 7.22 -12.60 16.83
CA GLU A 439 6.84 -11.50 17.72
C GLU A 439 6.20 -12.02 19.02
N ILE A 440 5.41 -13.11 18.95
CA ILE A 440 4.84 -13.76 20.13
C ILE A 440 5.95 -14.33 21.02
N ILE A 441 6.96 -15.00 20.44
CA ILE A 441 8.15 -15.46 21.17
C ILE A 441 8.82 -14.30 21.92
N TYR A 442 9.07 -13.18 21.23
CA TYR A 442 9.66 -12.01 21.88
C TYR A 442 8.82 -11.53 23.07
N ARG A 443 7.51 -11.43 22.92
CA ARG A 443 6.62 -10.99 24.01
C ARG A 443 6.61 -11.95 25.19
N SER A 444 6.73 -13.25 24.96
CA SER A 444 6.81 -14.24 26.04
C SER A 444 8.11 -14.15 26.85
N THR A 445 9.18 -13.56 26.28
CA THR A 445 10.46 -13.37 26.97
C THR A 445 10.53 -12.09 27.79
N LEU A 446 9.67 -11.09 27.54
CA LEU A 446 9.76 -9.76 28.16
C LEU A 446 9.32 -9.71 29.63
N GLN A 447 8.28 -10.46 30.01
CA GLN A 447 7.80 -10.52 31.41
C GLN A 447 7.00 -11.80 31.66
N PRO A 448 7.17 -12.45 32.83
CA PRO A 448 6.44 -13.66 33.20
C PRO A 448 4.91 -13.50 33.28
N ASN A 449 4.41 -12.25 33.42
CA ASN A 449 2.99 -11.92 33.57
C ASN A 449 2.34 -11.33 32.31
N THR A 450 3.05 -11.26 31.17
CA THR A 450 2.45 -10.77 29.91
C THR A 450 1.53 -11.85 29.36
N LYS A 451 0.20 -11.57 29.28
CA LYS A 451 -0.74 -12.48 28.61
C LYS A 451 -0.36 -12.64 27.14
N VAL A 452 0.17 -13.79 26.80
CA VAL A 452 0.46 -14.21 25.43
C VAL A 452 -0.71 -15.05 24.93
N PRO A 453 -1.20 -14.85 23.71
CA PRO A 453 -2.32 -15.64 23.18
C PRO A 453 -1.93 -17.11 23.04
N LYS A 454 -2.88 -18.02 23.31
CA LYS A 454 -2.77 -19.40 22.84
C LYS A 454 -2.72 -19.41 21.32
N VAL A 455 -1.78 -20.11 20.70
CA VAL A 455 -1.57 -20.13 19.26
C VAL A 455 -1.99 -21.46 18.65
N ILE A 456 -2.86 -21.41 17.64
CA ILE A 456 -3.22 -22.56 16.81
C ILE A 456 -2.83 -22.22 15.37
N LEU A 457 -1.80 -22.89 14.83
CA LEU A 457 -1.36 -22.71 13.46
C LEU A 457 -1.87 -23.87 12.59
N ILE A 458 -2.71 -23.56 11.62
CA ILE A 458 -3.21 -24.49 10.62
C ILE A 458 -2.54 -24.14 9.30
N THR A 459 -1.77 -25.05 8.75
CA THR A 459 -1.04 -24.82 7.50
C THR A 459 -1.28 -25.92 6.49
N ALA A 460 -1.61 -25.54 5.23
CA ALA A 460 -1.82 -26.47 4.14
C ALA A 460 -0.72 -26.33 3.10
N PHE A 461 0.02 -27.39 2.85
CA PHE A 461 1.08 -27.50 1.86
C PHE A 461 0.66 -28.45 0.71
N LYS A 462 1.33 -28.33 -0.42
CA LYS A 462 1.09 -29.24 -1.54
C LYS A 462 1.89 -30.52 -1.39
N ASN A 463 3.15 -30.41 -1.04
CA ASN A 463 4.12 -31.50 -1.02
C ASN A 463 4.78 -31.60 0.38
N THR A 464 5.30 -32.77 0.73
CA THR A 464 6.01 -33.01 1.99
C THR A 464 7.26 -32.13 2.12
N SER A 465 7.97 -31.85 1.02
CA SER A 465 9.12 -30.93 1.05
C SER A 465 8.78 -29.52 1.54
N ASP A 466 7.54 -29.05 1.38
CA ASP A 466 7.09 -27.74 1.86
C ASP A 466 7.02 -27.66 3.40
N LEU A 467 6.96 -28.80 4.11
CA LEU A 467 7.02 -28.84 5.57
C LEU A 467 8.29 -28.20 6.14
N THR A 468 9.39 -28.20 5.35
CA THR A 468 10.64 -27.51 5.73
C THR A 468 10.47 -25.99 5.95
N MET A 469 9.37 -25.37 5.49
CA MET A 469 9.04 -23.99 5.82
C MET A 469 8.68 -23.79 7.30
N LEU A 470 8.26 -24.84 8.03
CA LEU A 470 8.02 -24.77 9.47
C LEU A 470 9.32 -24.53 10.25
N ASP A 471 10.47 -24.91 9.71
CA ASP A 471 11.78 -24.64 10.29
C ASP A 471 12.09 -23.14 10.43
N LEU A 472 11.37 -22.30 9.66
CA LEU A 472 11.50 -20.86 9.70
C LEU A 472 10.69 -20.19 10.82
N LEU A 473 9.83 -20.94 11.54
CA LEU A 473 9.08 -20.39 12.67
C LEU A 473 10.01 -19.88 13.77
N LEU A 474 11.12 -20.59 13.99
CA LEU A 474 12.13 -20.20 14.96
C LEU A 474 13.27 -19.43 14.30
N PRO A 475 13.71 -18.29 14.88
CA PRO A 475 14.98 -17.68 14.49
C PRO A 475 16.16 -18.61 14.87
N LEU A 476 17.24 -18.49 14.11
CA LEU A 476 18.47 -19.27 14.36
C LEU A 476 19.10 -19.04 15.74
N SER A 477 18.77 -17.92 16.38
CA SER A 477 19.31 -17.50 17.69
C SER A 477 18.42 -17.86 18.89
N THR A 478 17.34 -18.64 18.70
CA THR A 478 16.38 -18.92 19.77
C THR A 478 16.90 -20.03 20.69
N THR A 479 16.85 -19.78 22.00
CA THR A 479 17.14 -20.79 23.03
C THR A 479 15.86 -21.56 23.41
N PRO A 480 15.96 -22.83 23.85
CA PRO A 480 14.80 -23.64 24.28
C PRO A 480 13.96 -23.00 25.40
N SER A 481 14.57 -22.23 26.27
CA SER A 481 13.89 -21.52 27.37
C SER A 481 12.87 -20.47 26.88
N ASN A 482 13.04 -19.94 25.68
CA ASN A 482 12.14 -18.93 25.11
C ASN A 482 10.80 -19.50 24.64
N ILE A 483 10.68 -20.82 24.51
CA ILE A 483 9.51 -21.51 23.94
C ILE A 483 8.72 -22.25 25.00
N SER A 484 9.34 -22.60 26.15
CA SER A 484 8.74 -23.42 27.20
C SER A 484 7.45 -22.84 27.79
N ASN A 485 7.26 -21.52 27.70
CA ASN A 485 6.09 -20.81 28.25
C ASN A 485 4.99 -20.53 27.21
N LEU A 486 5.12 -21.04 25.97
CA LEU A 486 4.14 -20.81 24.91
C LEU A 486 3.19 -22.01 24.78
N ASP A 487 1.87 -21.75 24.87
CA ASP A 487 0.85 -22.72 24.50
C ASP A 487 0.55 -22.60 23.00
N PHE A 488 1.10 -23.55 22.22
CA PHE A 488 0.91 -23.57 20.78
C PHE A 488 0.67 -24.96 20.22
N GLN A 489 -0.13 -25.04 19.17
CA GLN A 489 -0.45 -26.25 18.44
C GLN A 489 -0.29 -25.99 16.95
N ILE A 490 0.37 -26.91 16.23
CA ILE A 490 0.56 -26.81 14.78
C ILE A 490 -0.12 -28.00 14.11
N GLU A 491 -1.01 -27.73 13.17
CA GLU A 491 -1.62 -28.73 12.31
C GLU A 491 -1.19 -28.50 10.86
N ALA A 492 -0.36 -29.39 10.33
CA ALA A 492 0.17 -29.33 8.99
C ALA A 492 -0.54 -30.35 8.09
N TYR A 493 -1.09 -29.87 6.98
CA TYR A 493 -1.82 -30.69 6.01
C TYR A 493 -1.04 -30.76 4.72
N VAL A 494 -0.65 -31.98 4.29
CA VAL A 494 -0.03 -32.23 2.99
C VAL A 494 -1.10 -32.76 2.04
N THR A 495 -1.52 -31.91 1.06
CA THR A 495 -2.77 -32.14 0.33
C THR A 495 -2.66 -33.00 -0.92
N ARG A 496 -1.44 -33.28 -1.43
CA ARG A 496 -1.21 -34.02 -2.68
C ARG A 496 -0.51 -35.39 -2.50
N GLU A 497 -0.02 -35.68 -1.34
CA GLU A 497 0.72 -36.91 -1.00
C GLU A 497 -0.01 -37.66 0.09
N ASN A 498 -0.20 -38.97 -0.09
CA ASN A 498 -1.01 -39.82 0.80
C ASN A 498 -0.22 -40.48 1.95
N GLY A 499 1.00 -40.08 2.16
CA GLY A 499 1.87 -40.59 3.23
C GLY A 499 3.35 -40.46 2.89
N PRO A 500 4.25 -40.63 3.85
CA PRO A 500 5.66 -40.78 3.55
C PRO A 500 5.82 -42.04 2.72
N GLN A 501 6.34 -41.91 1.50
CA GLN A 501 6.71 -43.08 0.68
C GLN A 501 7.85 -43.79 1.41
N GLU A 502 7.68 -45.06 1.72
CA GLU A 502 8.67 -45.92 2.42
C GLU A 502 10.03 -45.99 1.71
N HIS A 503 10.15 -45.46 0.51
CA HIS A 503 11.39 -45.40 -0.27
C HIS A 503 12.13 -44.05 -0.19
N ASP A 504 11.69 -43.13 0.63
CA ASP A 504 12.37 -41.83 0.77
C ASP A 504 13.48 -41.84 1.82
N ASN A 505 14.57 -42.53 1.56
CA ASN A 505 15.93 -42.12 1.97
C ASN A 505 16.24 -40.67 1.55
N ASN A 506 15.35 -40.06 0.79
CA ASN A 506 15.33 -38.66 0.34
C ASN A 506 14.93 -37.64 1.43
N LEU A 507 14.31 -38.05 2.54
CA LEU A 507 14.02 -37.09 3.63
C LEU A 507 15.31 -36.75 4.39
N GLU A 508 16.22 -37.72 4.59
CA GLU A 508 17.57 -37.46 5.11
C GLU A 508 18.46 -36.78 4.06
N ALA A 509 18.35 -37.14 2.79
CA ALA A 509 19.00 -36.43 1.69
C ALA A 509 18.45 -35.04 1.44
N ALA A 510 17.14 -34.79 1.73
CA ALA A 510 16.53 -33.45 1.71
C ALA A 510 16.96 -32.59 2.90
N LYS A 511 17.14 -33.15 4.08
CA LYS A 511 17.80 -32.47 5.23
C LYS A 511 19.24 -32.08 4.91
N SER A 512 19.95 -32.86 4.07
CA SER A 512 21.33 -32.62 3.63
C SER A 512 21.49 -31.47 2.63
N LYS A 513 20.41 -30.92 2.03
CA LYS A 513 20.48 -29.89 0.98
C LYS A 513 20.16 -28.47 1.43
N LYS A 514 20.17 -28.18 2.71
CA LYS A 514 20.11 -26.77 3.19
C LYS A 514 21.47 -26.14 2.90
N GLN A 515 21.49 -25.17 1.96
CA GLN A 515 22.71 -24.43 1.65
C GLN A 515 22.64 -23.04 2.26
N LEU A 516 23.57 -22.75 3.16
CA LEU A 516 23.79 -21.42 3.72
C LEU A 516 24.90 -20.73 2.93
N ILE A 517 24.63 -19.56 2.40
CA ILE A 517 25.59 -18.73 1.67
C ILE A 517 25.79 -17.46 2.48
N VAL A 518 27.02 -17.21 2.90
CA VAL A 518 27.42 -15.97 3.60
C VAL A 518 28.10 -15.05 2.59
N PHE A 519 27.68 -13.81 2.55
CA PHE A 519 28.17 -12.83 1.58
C PHE A 519 29.32 -12.00 2.14
N LYS A 520 30.30 -11.71 1.30
CA LYS A 520 31.37 -10.74 1.63
C LYS A 520 30.75 -9.35 1.74
N GLN A 521 31.10 -8.65 2.84
CA GLN A 521 30.60 -7.30 3.07
C GLN A 521 31.28 -6.31 2.12
N ASN A 522 30.46 -5.49 1.45
CA ASN A 522 30.94 -4.38 0.62
C ASN A 522 30.76 -3.07 1.40
N PRO A 523 31.81 -2.19 1.47
CA PRO A 523 31.72 -0.90 2.16
C PRO A 523 30.64 0.04 1.63
N LYS A 524 30.22 -0.16 0.36
CA LYS A 524 29.13 0.62 -0.28
C LYS A 524 27.72 0.18 0.12
N ASP A 525 27.59 -0.98 0.76
CA ASP A 525 26.31 -1.51 1.19
C ASP A 525 26.01 -1.06 2.62
N THR A 526 24.81 -0.55 2.84
CA THR A 526 24.39 0.03 4.12
C THR A 526 23.33 -0.82 4.80
N PRO A 527 23.25 -0.82 6.13
CA PRO A 527 22.12 -1.45 6.84
C PRO A 527 20.80 -0.83 6.40
N ILE A 528 19.74 -1.65 6.34
CA ILE A 528 18.39 -1.16 6.03
C ILE A 528 17.96 -0.20 7.13
N SER A 529 17.52 1.00 6.74
CA SER A 529 17.02 2.04 7.62
C SER A 529 15.65 2.55 7.16
N ALA A 530 14.88 3.16 8.07
CA ALA A 530 13.65 3.83 7.70
C ALA A 530 13.93 4.97 6.70
N ALA A 531 13.06 5.13 5.70
CA ALA A 531 13.23 6.15 4.66
C ALA A 531 13.40 7.58 5.23
N LEU A 532 12.67 7.89 6.31
CA LEU A 532 12.66 9.19 6.98
C LEU A 532 13.09 9.11 8.46
N GLY A 533 13.84 8.07 8.86
CA GLY A 533 14.38 7.93 10.20
C GLY A 533 13.36 7.76 11.31
N LYS A 534 13.78 8.06 12.56
CA LYS A 534 13.04 7.79 13.80
C LYS A 534 11.71 8.58 13.91
N SER A 535 11.69 9.83 13.43
CA SER A 535 10.50 10.71 13.44
C SER A 535 9.85 10.79 12.04
N SER A 536 9.75 9.64 11.35
CA SER A 536 9.34 9.56 9.95
C SER A 536 8.03 10.30 9.62
N TRP A 537 7.04 10.29 10.52
CA TRP A 537 5.79 11.00 10.31
C TRP A 537 5.95 12.52 10.32
N LEU A 538 6.75 13.09 11.23
CA LEU A 538 6.99 14.54 11.24
C LEU A 538 7.76 15.00 10.01
N TRP A 539 8.77 14.24 9.59
CA TRP A 539 9.51 14.53 8.36
C TRP A 539 8.63 14.44 7.12
N LEU A 540 7.73 13.45 7.06
CA LEU A 540 6.74 13.36 5.98
C LEU A 540 5.79 14.57 5.99
N GLY A 541 5.30 14.97 7.16
CA GLY A 541 4.48 16.17 7.32
C GLY A 541 5.20 17.44 6.87
N ALA A 542 6.49 17.58 7.20
CA ALA A 542 7.32 18.68 6.74
C ALA A 542 7.48 18.68 5.21
N ILE A 543 7.70 17.52 4.57
CA ILE A 543 7.77 17.39 3.11
C ILE A 543 6.44 17.80 2.47
N ILE A 544 5.32 17.27 2.95
CA ILE A 544 3.99 17.59 2.41
C ILE A 544 3.72 19.09 2.50
N SER A 545 3.94 19.69 3.67
CA SER A 545 3.65 21.11 3.90
C SER A 545 4.56 22.01 3.09
N SER A 546 5.89 21.79 3.14
CA SER A 546 6.85 22.65 2.44
C SER A 546 6.75 22.55 0.94
N SER A 547 6.54 21.35 0.38
CA SER A 547 6.37 21.16 -1.06
C SER A 547 5.08 21.83 -1.55
N PHE A 548 3.98 21.74 -0.78
CA PHE A 548 2.73 22.37 -1.15
C PHE A 548 2.80 23.90 -1.05
N ILE A 549 3.41 24.45 0.01
CA ILE A 549 3.64 25.90 0.15
C ILE A 549 4.52 26.40 -1.00
N MET A 550 5.60 25.68 -1.31
CA MET A 550 6.48 26.02 -2.44
C MET A 550 5.72 26.01 -3.77
N PHE A 551 4.86 25.01 -4.00
CA PHE A 551 4.01 24.97 -5.19
C PHE A 551 3.11 26.20 -5.29
N LEU A 552 2.42 26.59 -4.21
CA LEU A 552 1.55 27.77 -4.20
C LEU A 552 2.33 29.06 -4.47
N LEU A 553 3.52 29.22 -3.87
CA LEU A 553 4.39 30.38 -4.09
C LEU A 553 4.84 30.46 -5.55
N LEU A 554 5.36 29.37 -6.10
CA LEU A 554 5.84 29.34 -7.49
C LEU A 554 4.70 29.58 -8.49
N LEU A 555 3.53 28.95 -8.24
CA LEU A 555 2.33 29.16 -9.05
C LEU A 555 1.89 30.64 -9.02
N GLY A 556 1.86 31.23 -7.83
CA GLY A 556 1.54 32.66 -7.66
C GLY A 556 2.49 33.56 -8.42
N ILE A 557 3.80 33.30 -8.36
CA ILE A 557 4.83 34.06 -9.10
C ILE A 557 4.60 33.92 -10.63
N VAL A 558 4.48 32.70 -11.14
CA VAL A 558 4.29 32.47 -12.58
C VAL A 558 2.98 33.10 -13.04
N THR A 559 1.90 32.94 -12.30
CA THR A 559 0.60 33.54 -12.66
C THR A 559 0.70 35.05 -12.67
N ARG A 560 1.29 35.68 -11.64
CA ARG A 560 1.34 37.13 -11.51
C ARG A 560 2.22 37.80 -12.56
N TYR A 561 3.38 37.20 -12.87
CA TYR A 561 4.39 37.86 -13.70
C TYR A 561 4.45 37.34 -15.15
N SER A 562 3.95 36.14 -15.44
CA SER A 562 3.96 35.59 -16.80
C SER A 562 2.58 35.45 -17.41
N ILE A 563 1.53 35.06 -16.66
CA ILE A 563 0.19 34.82 -17.23
C ILE A 563 -0.67 36.08 -17.16
N TYR A 564 -0.79 36.68 -15.98
CA TYR A 564 -1.66 37.82 -15.72
C TYR A 564 -1.41 39.04 -16.63
N PRO A 565 -0.14 39.46 -16.92
CA PRO A 565 0.07 40.60 -17.79
C PRO A 565 -0.49 40.41 -19.20
N ILE A 566 -0.33 39.18 -19.75
CA ILE A 566 -0.83 38.85 -21.11
C ILE A 566 -2.35 38.88 -21.16
N GLU A 567 -3.00 38.31 -20.14
CA GLU A 567 -4.47 38.28 -20.06
C GLU A 567 -5.08 39.66 -19.74
N ARG A 568 -4.40 40.47 -18.95
CA ARG A 568 -4.80 41.86 -18.67
C ARG A 568 -4.81 42.70 -19.93
N ASP A 569 -3.88 42.48 -20.84
CA ASP A 569 -3.78 43.20 -22.09
C ASP A 569 -4.76 42.66 -23.15
N GLY A 570 -5.72 41.81 -22.78
CA GLY A 570 -6.75 41.23 -23.65
C GLY A 570 -6.23 40.13 -24.59
N LYS A 571 -4.97 39.69 -24.42
CA LYS A 571 -4.41 38.57 -25.15
C LYS A 571 -4.67 37.27 -24.41
N LEU A 572 -4.88 36.21 -25.17
CA LEU A 572 -5.13 34.91 -24.59
C LEU A 572 -3.81 34.18 -24.28
N TYR A 573 -3.62 33.74 -23.01
CA TYR A 573 -2.54 32.84 -22.69
C TYR A 573 -2.91 31.41 -23.07
N HIS A 574 -2.05 30.72 -23.82
CA HIS A 574 -2.37 29.41 -24.39
C HIS A 574 -2.72 28.40 -23.28
N TYR A 575 -3.87 27.78 -23.43
CA TYR A 575 -4.44 26.87 -22.40
C TYR A 575 -3.49 25.74 -22.02
N SER A 576 -2.92 25.03 -23.03
CA SER A 576 -1.96 23.94 -22.76
C SER A 576 -0.71 24.41 -22.02
N ALA A 577 -0.26 25.65 -22.25
CA ALA A 577 0.90 26.19 -21.54
C ALA A 577 0.62 26.39 -20.05
N LYS A 578 -0.61 26.76 -19.65
CA LYS A 578 -1.00 26.82 -18.23
C LYS A 578 -0.88 25.44 -17.56
N ILE A 579 -1.41 24.41 -18.21
CA ILE A 579 -1.36 23.04 -17.70
C ILE A 579 0.08 22.52 -17.61
N ILE A 580 0.91 22.83 -18.60
CA ILE A 580 2.34 22.45 -18.58
C ILE A 580 3.07 23.15 -17.42
N TRP A 581 2.77 24.44 -17.18
CA TRP A 581 3.31 25.14 -16.00
C TRP A 581 2.87 24.46 -14.71
N ASP A 582 1.59 24.15 -14.54
CA ASP A 582 1.08 23.48 -13.34
C ASP A 582 1.80 22.15 -13.10
N MET A 583 1.94 21.30 -14.12
CA MET A 583 2.66 20.03 -14.02
C MET A 583 4.14 20.22 -13.64
N PHE A 584 4.81 21.18 -14.30
CA PHE A 584 6.21 21.50 -14.03
C PHE A 584 6.41 22.00 -12.59
N LEU A 585 5.56 22.92 -12.12
CA LEU A 585 5.65 23.51 -10.79
C LEU A 585 5.37 22.48 -9.68
N VAL A 586 4.41 21.57 -9.90
CA VAL A 586 4.16 20.44 -8.99
C VAL A 586 5.39 19.55 -8.90
N CYS A 587 5.97 19.14 -10.02
CA CYS A 587 7.17 18.29 -10.04
C CYS A 587 8.37 19.01 -9.38
N ALA A 588 8.61 20.26 -9.74
CA ALA A 588 9.73 21.05 -9.21
C ALA A 588 9.62 21.24 -7.68
N SER A 589 8.43 21.63 -7.19
CA SER A 589 8.21 21.82 -5.75
C SER A 589 8.37 20.53 -4.95
N VAL A 590 7.86 19.41 -5.46
CA VAL A 590 8.02 18.11 -4.81
C VAL A 590 9.50 17.69 -4.81
N PHE A 591 10.20 17.79 -5.95
CA PHE A 591 11.60 17.39 -6.04
C PHE A 591 12.51 18.22 -5.15
N ILE A 592 12.37 19.54 -5.17
CA ILE A 592 13.22 20.45 -4.39
C ILE A 592 12.97 20.24 -2.89
N ALA A 593 11.73 20.38 -2.44
CA ALA A 593 11.39 20.27 -1.02
C ALA A 593 11.73 18.89 -0.45
N THR A 594 11.38 17.82 -1.16
CA THR A 594 11.68 16.45 -0.71
C THR A 594 13.18 16.19 -0.67
N SER A 595 13.95 16.65 -1.67
CA SER A 595 15.42 16.48 -1.68
C SER A 595 16.10 17.20 -0.53
N VAL A 596 15.72 18.45 -0.28
CA VAL A 596 16.29 19.25 0.82
C VAL A 596 16.02 18.60 2.18
N ILE A 597 14.75 18.23 2.44
CA ILE A 597 14.37 17.64 3.73
C ILE A 597 14.97 16.23 3.88
N PHE A 598 15.00 15.43 2.83
CA PHE A 598 15.61 14.09 2.86
C PHE A 598 17.12 14.15 3.15
N MET A 599 17.84 15.09 2.51
CA MET A 599 19.28 15.29 2.79
C MET A 599 19.53 15.79 4.21
N TRP A 600 18.68 16.70 4.70
CA TRP A 600 18.77 17.18 6.08
C TRP A 600 18.56 16.05 7.06
N GLN A 601 17.48 15.29 6.90
CA GLN A 601 17.15 14.14 7.75
C GLN A 601 18.24 13.06 7.74
N LYS A 602 18.85 12.78 6.57
CA LYS A 602 19.97 11.83 6.47
C LYS A 602 21.19 12.31 7.27
N ARG A 603 21.49 13.59 7.21
CA ARG A 603 22.59 14.20 7.96
C ARG A 603 22.34 14.16 9.48
N ASP A 604 21.12 14.38 9.90
CA ASP A 604 20.70 14.31 11.31
C ASP A 604 20.87 12.89 11.87
N ASN A 605 20.43 11.88 11.13
CA ASN A 605 20.60 10.46 11.49
C ASN A 605 22.09 10.03 11.56
N GLU A 606 22.95 10.54 10.68
CA GLU A 606 24.39 10.24 10.71
C GLU A 606 25.05 10.83 11.96
N THR A 607 24.60 11.99 12.40
CA THR A 607 25.08 12.66 13.62
C THR A 607 24.65 11.90 14.88
N GLU A 608 23.38 11.49 14.97
CA GLU A 608 22.90 10.63 16.07
C GLU A 608 23.64 9.28 16.13
N GLY A 609 23.86 8.64 14.98
CA GLY A 609 24.57 7.37 14.89
C GLY A 609 26.02 7.45 15.41
N LYS A 610 26.72 8.56 15.14
CA LYS A 610 28.07 8.81 15.66
C LYS A 610 28.07 9.08 17.17
N GLN A 611 27.05 9.76 17.70
CA GLN A 611 26.92 10.00 19.14
C GLN A 611 26.68 8.70 19.92
N ILE A 612 25.86 7.78 19.40
CA ILE A 612 25.59 6.47 20.03
C ILE A 612 26.85 5.60 20.01
N GLN A 613 27.62 5.57 18.94
CA GLN A 613 28.88 4.83 18.88
C GLN A 613 29.95 5.38 19.85
N ASN A 614 29.96 6.67 20.10
CA ASN A 614 30.90 7.29 21.06
C ASN A 614 30.51 7.06 22.53
N VAL A 615 29.26 6.72 22.83
CA VAL A 615 28.77 6.41 24.19
C VAL A 615 28.92 4.91 24.52
N GLU A 616 28.95 4.03 23.53
CA GLU A 616 29.02 2.57 23.70
C GLU A 616 30.45 1.99 23.57
N MET A 617 31.53 2.78 23.55
CA MET A 617 32.87 2.23 23.67
C MET A 617 33.32 2.16 25.14
N PRO A 618 33.21 1.01 25.80
CA PRO A 618 34.11 0.68 26.89
C PRO A 618 35.44 0.28 26.24
N THR A 619 36.46 1.02 26.60
CA THR A 619 37.86 0.69 26.34
C THR A 619 38.20 -0.68 26.94
N ASN A 620 38.17 -1.73 26.11
CA ASN A 620 39.03 -2.90 26.27
C ASN A 620 39.01 -3.76 25.01
N PRO A 621 40.11 -3.94 24.28
CA PRO A 621 40.20 -4.92 23.22
C PRO A 621 40.47 -6.29 23.85
N THR A 622 39.45 -7.04 24.17
CA THR A 622 39.60 -8.47 24.41
C THR A 622 39.54 -9.21 23.09
N ASN A 623 40.69 -9.69 22.66
CA ASN A 623 40.87 -10.62 21.55
C ASN A 623 39.89 -11.82 21.71
N SER A 624 38.91 -11.87 20.84
CA SER A 624 38.14 -13.11 20.64
C SER A 624 38.75 -13.86 19.46
N PRO A 625 39.20 -15.11 19.66
CA PRO A 625 39.79 -15.90 18.59
C PRO A 625 38.70 -16.27 17.56
N ALA A 626 38.90 -15.85 16.34
CA ALA A 626 38.19 -16.36 15.17
C ALA A 626 38.63 -17.81 14.92
N GLY A 627 38.00 -18.76 15.54
CA GLY A 627 38.26 -20.16 15.31
C GLY A 627 37.25 -21.04 16.01
N ASN A 628 36.54 -21.84 15.26
CA ASN A 628 35.65 -22.94 15.67
C ASN A 628 34.18 -22.63 16.04
N LEU A 629 33.47 -21.89 15.20
CA LEU A 629 31.99 -21.80 15.29
C LEU A 629 31.23 -22.87 14.48
N CYS A 630 31.93 -23.80 13.81
CA CYS A 630 31.27 -24.77 12.92
C CYS A 630 30.72 -26.04 13.64
N GLY A 631 31.13 -26.30 14.90
CA GLY A 631 30.71 -27.50 15.61
C GLY A 631 29.55 -27.29 16.61
N THR A 632 29.49 -26.13 17.24
CA THR A 632 28.47 -25.80 18.26
C THR A 632 27.12 -25.36 17.68
N GLU A 633 27.07 -24.85 16.45
CA GLU A 633 25.79 -24.45 15.79
C GLU A 633 24.90 -25.67 15.45
N ARG A 634 25.49 -26.86 15.19
CA ARG A 634 24.71 -28.08 14.88
C ARG A 634 23.97 -28.66 16.08
N GLU A 635 24.52 -28.56 17.29
CA GLU A 635 23.88 -29.07 18.50
C GLU A 635 22.83 -28.06 19.03
N LEU A 636 23.04 -26.76 18.91
CA LEU A 636 22.06 -25.73 19.30
C LEU A 636 20.84 -25.67 18.35
N GLU A 637 20.98 -26.01 17.05
CA GLU A 637 19.86 -26.09 16.10
C GLU A 637 18.90 -27.26 16.39
N SER A 638 19.34 -28.33 17.08
CA SER A 638 18.56 -29.57 17.24
C SER A 638 17.44 -29.47 18.30
N LEU A 639 17.63 -28.73 19.38
CA LEU A 639 16.72 -28.73 20.54
C LEU A 639 15.43 -27.88 20.29
N PRO A 640 15.47 -26.66 19.75
CA PRO A 640 14.25 -25.91 19.42
C PRO A 640 13.41 -26.57 18.32
N HIS A 641 14.06 -27.23 17.35
CA HIS A 641 13.40 -28.00 16.31
C HIS A 641 12.58 -29.17 16.85
N GLN A 642 13.07 -29.87 17.88
CA GLN A 642 12.34 -30.98 18.51
C GLN A 642 11.04 -30.52 19.15
N SER A 643 10.99 -29.32 19.75
CA SER A 643 9.77 -28.78 20.36
C SER A 643 8.70 -28.47 19.31
N ILE A 644 9.09 -27.91 18.15
CA ILE A 644 8.15 -27.70 17.04
C ILE A 644 7.67 -29.02 16.45
N MET A 645 8.55 -29.99 16.26
CA MET A 645 8.17 -31.30 15.74
C MET A 645 7.20 -32.03 16.65
N GLN A 646 7.40 -31.96 17.98
CA GLN A 646 6.51 -32.56 19.00
C GLN A 646 5.13 -31.86 19.01
N ALA A 647 5.08 -30.56 18.81
CA ALA A 647 3.84 -29.77 18.75
C ALA A 647 3.13 -29.84 17.39
N THR A 648 3.73 -30.48 16.37
CA THR A 648 3.20 -30.55 15.01
C THR A 648 2.53 -31.88 14.73
N LYS A 649 1.23 -31.84 14.39
CA LYS A 649 0.50 -32.97 13.82
C LYS A 649 0.47 -32.84 12.31
N VAL A 650 0.98 -33.87 11.61
CA VAL A 650 0.98 -33.90 10.15
C VAL A 650 -0.13 -34.81 9.61
N HIS A 651 -0.96 -34.27 8.73
CA HIS A 651 -2.06 -34.97 8.05
C HIS A 651 -1.76 -35.09 6.55
N TYR A 652 -1.73 -36.29 6.03
CA TYR A 652 -1.46 -36.57 4.61
C TYR A 652 -2.75 -36.84 3.83
N GLY A 653 -2.83 -36.39 2.58
CA GLY A 653 -3.96 -36.61 1.67
C GLY A 653 -5.24 -35.87 2.06
N ALA A 654 -5.21 -35.09 3.15
CA ALA A 654 -6.39 -34.42 3.69
C ALA A 654 -6.30 -32.89 3.56
N ARG A 655 -7.46 -32.24 3.61
CA ARG A 655 -7.59 -30.79 3.78
C ARG A 655 -8.09 -30.46 5.16
N PRO A 656 -7.69 -29.32 5.75
CA PRO A 656 -8.20 -28.92 7.07
C PRO A 656 -9.71 -28.68 7.02
N ASP A 657 -10.44 -29.24 8.01
CA ASP A 657 -11.83 -28.86 8.27
C ASP A 657 -11.83 -27.55 9.09
N LEU A 658 -11.76 -26.44 8.39
CA LEU A 658 -11.67 -25.11 8.97
C LEU A 658 -12.89 -24.74 9.80
N LYS A 659 -14.08 -25.24 9.42
CA LYS A 659 -15.33 -24.99 10.13
C LYS A 659 -15.28 -25.63 11.51
N ARG A 660 -14.94 -26.90 11.58
CA ARG A 660 -14.85 -27.65 12.84
C ARG A 660 -13.79 -27.01 13.76
N ILE A 661 -12.60 -26.75 13.26
CA ILE A 661 -11.49 -26.21 14.07
C ILE A 661 -11.82 -24.84 14.65
N LEU A 662 -12.46 -23.95 13.86
CA LEU A 662 -12.83 -22.61 14.33
C LEU A 662 -13.98 -22.63 15.35
N PHE A 663 -14.93 -23.57 15.24
CA PHE A 663 -16.01 -23.71 16.21
C PHE A 663 -15.61 -24.46 17.49
N ASP A 664 -14.60 -25.32 17.40
CA ASP A 664 -14.06 -26.02 18.58
C ASP A 664 -13.24 -25.09 19.49
N CYS A 665 -12.94 -23.89 19.04
CA CYS A 665 -12.22 -22.87 19.82
C CYS A 665 -13.11 -22.23 20.89
N LYS A 666 -12.98 -22.71 22.15
CA LYS A 666 -13.84 -22.30 23.29
C LYS A 666 -13.46 -20.96 23.93
N ALA A 667 -12.42 -20.27 23.44
CA ALA A 667 -11.98 -18.97 24.00
C ALA A 667 -13.03 -17.87 23.76
N SER A 668 -13.12 -16.93 24.68
CA SER A 668 -14.11 -15.84 24.60
C SER A 668 -13.75 -14.77 23.56
N ASP A 669 -12.46 -14.67 23.19
CA ASP A 669 -11.93 -13.67 22.25
C ASP A 669 -10.85 -14.32 21.36
N VAL A 670 -11.25 -14.69 20.14
CA VAL A 670 -10.43 -15.43 19.19
C VAL A 670 -10.06 -14.54 17.98
N GLY A 671 -8.76 -14.30 17.80
CA GLY A 671 -8.24 -13.70 16.57
C GLY A 671 -8.08 -14.76 15.48
N VAL A 672 -8.66 -14.55 14.31
CA VAL A 672 -8.51 -15.44 13.15
C VAL A 672 -7.76 -14.70 12.06
N VAL A 673 -6.51 -15.11 11.81
CA VAL A 673 -5.65 -14.52 10.77
C VAL A 673 -5.46 -15.53 9.64
N VAL A 674 -5.80 -15.13 8.42
CA VAL A 674 -5.70 -16.02 7.26
C VAL A 674 -4.83 -15.44 6.14
N CYS A 675 -3.93 -16.27 5.60
CA CYS A 675 -3.13 -15.96 4.42
C CYS A 675 -2.96 -17.21 3.54
N GLY A 676 -3.36 -17.11 2.27
CA GLY A 676 -3.26 -18.27 1.36
C GLY A 676 -4.09 -18.09 0.10
N PRO A 677 -4.41 -19.19 -0.58
CA PRO A 677 -5.26 -19.18 -1.77
C PRO A 677 -6.61 -18.51 -1.53
N LYS A 678 -7.17 -17.89 -2.58
CA LYS A 678 -8.44 -17.16 -2.51
C LYS A 678 -9.58 -17.99 -1.92
N SER A 679 -9.69 -19.28 -2.34
CA SER A 679 -10.72 -20.19 -1.83
C SER A 679 -10.65 -20.37 -0.31
N MET A 680 -9.46 -20.61 0.23
CA MET A 680 -9.24 -20.76 1.68
C MET A 680 -9.60 -19.47 2.43
N ARG A 681 -9.15 -18.31 1.95
CA ARG A 681 -9.46 -17.02 2.59
C ARG A 681 -10.97 -16.73 2.58
N HIS A 682 -11.66 -17.04 1.46
CA HIS A 682 -13.10 -16.87 1.34
C HIS A 682 -13.88 -17.84 2.26
N GLU A 683 -13.41 -19.08 2.41
CA GLU A 683 -14.01 -20.06 3.31
C GLU A 683 -13.93 -19.61 4.77
N VAL A 684 -12.73 -19.22 5.25
CA VAL A 684 -12.57 -18.69 6.61
C VAL A 684 -13.40 -17.43 6.82
N ALA A 685 -13.43 -16.52 5.82
CA ALA A 685 -14.24 -15.30 5.91
C ALA A 685 -15.73 -15.60 6.02
N LYS A 686 -16.25 -16.58 5.26
CA LYS A 686 -17.66 -17.03 5.35
C LYS A 686 -17.99 -17.63 6.71
N ILE A 687 -17.09 -18.42 7.30
CA ILE A 687 -17.27 -18.99 8.64
C ILE A 687 -17.35 -17.86 9.67
N CYS A 688 -16.43 -16.89 9.62
CA CYS A 688 -16.43 -15.75 10.54
C CYS A 688 -17.63 -14.78 10.31
N ALA A 689 -18.20 -14.76 9.09
CA ALA A 689 -19.36 -13.96 8.74
C ALA A 689 -20.69 -14.61 9.15
N SER A 690 -20.73 -15.93 9.42
CA SER A 690 -21.97 -16.70 9.59
C SER A 690 -22.80 -16.33 10.83
N GLY A 691 -22.26 -15.50 11.74
CA GLY A 691 -22.94 -15.12 12.98
C GLY A 691 -23.04 -16.24 14.04
N LEU A 692 -22.60 -17.46 13.70
CA LEU A 692 -22.64 -18.63 14.59
C LEU A 692 -21.53 -18.60 15.66
N ALA A 693 -20.52 -17.73 15.48
CA ALA A 693 -19.41 -17.54 16.42
C ALA A 693 -19.12 -16.04 16.55
N GLU A 694 -19.68 -15.40 17.57
CA GLU A 694 -19.50 -13.96 17.81
C GLU A 694 -18.12 -13.59 18.35
N ASN A 695 -17.41 -14.58 18.89
CA ASN A 695 -16.06 -14.44 19.45
C ASN A 695 -14.93 -14.40 18.39
N LEU A 696 -15.22 -14.69 17.10
CA LEU A 696 -14.23 -14.73 16.04
C LEU A 696 -13.98 -13.33 15.43
N HIS A 697 -12.74 -12.87 15.50
CA HIS A 697 -12.28 -11.60 14.92
C HIS A 697 -11.39 -11.88 13.70
N PHE A 698 -11.94 -11.66 12.52
CA PHE A 698 -11.33 -12.02 11.25
C PHE A 698 -10.34 -10.95 10.75
N GLU A 699 -9.18 -11.39 10.28
CA GLU A 699 -8.21 -10.58 9.55
C GLU A 699 -7.63 -11.38 8.38
N SER A 700 -7.68 -10.84 7.18
CA SER A 700 -7.13 -11.46 5.98
C SER A 700 -5.88 -10.71 5.51
N ILE A 701 -4.77 -11.42 5.44
CA ILE A 701 -3.53 -10.92 4.84
C ILE A 701 -3.51 -11.41 3.40
N SER A 702 -3.59 -10.50 2.44
CA SER A 702 -3.61 -10.86 1.03
C SER A 702 -2.67 -9.98 0.23
N PHE A 703 -1.83 -10.62 -0.57
CA PHE A 703 -0.97 -9.99 -1.55
C PHE A 703 -1.65 -10.13 -2.92
N ASN A 704 -2.48 -9.16 -3.30
CA ASN A 704 -3.23 -9.17 -4.57
C ASN A 704 -2.45 -8.43 -5.68
N TRP A 705 -1.16 -8.70 -5.79
CA TRP A 705 -0.29 -8.11 -6.83
C TRP A 705 -0.51 -8.70 -8.21
#